data_4ca6790e55f71022e416cd9714b9f17a
#
_entry.id   4ca6790e55f71022e416cd9714b9f17a
#
_cell.length_a   1.000
_cell.length_b   1.000
_cell.length_c   1.000
_cell.angle_alpha   90.00
_cell.angle_beta   90.00
_cell.angle_gamma   90.00
#
_symmetry.space_group_name_H-M   'P 1'
#
loop_
_entity.id
_entity.type
_entity.pdbx_description
1 polymer ?
#
loop_
_entity_poly.entity_id
_entity_poly.type
_entity_poly.pdbx_seq_one_letter_code
_entity_poly.pdbx_strand_id
1 'polypeptide(L)'
;MIRSGKKSVLLVLALFIFNSVSADKLEDGFERLKIFDYFKAKEYFEKSLEKKPTGAAYGLSKIFSTDNNPFYNLDSARKYILISGFSFKADKPKAIKYYSEFGINESAINQLSTYICEKYFIYVQKIDSVLLYDHFILDFGSCSESENVIELRNAAAFRDATKINTSEIYKMYAKTYPDAKDFVRANELYQQRLFEEQTVDNTISSYETFIANNPDSPYKDEADRRIYRLSTVRNRVGDFASFARKYPASKYSGDSWRQVYSLSMKDYTEAAFNKFKQNYPDYPFAGELETDYKLQNYTFLPVEKNEKWGYINEEGTELIAPQFDDAILFSEGLAVVTLNEKSGYINKSGKVVLPLIYTEAESFQNGYAIVLVDSLYGMINRKGEFVIKPEYDELGDVVEDVCIAVQDGKSGYISKSGKKITECVYDLANEFHDGFAIVAVDEKHGLINTLGKFVIEPLYDELVAISRSRMKASNNDKWGVIDMNGNTIATFIYDDIGDYNDGLALASMNGKYGYIDEQGIERIPMKYQYNSTLMNTGKFSNGYVVLRQKNKTLLADTSGAIISFSGVEQYGLPGQGLIPVMKNKKWGYADMTGKIKIQPKYDMVESFHNGIAKVKSKGFFGVIDSTGASVIETVYDNVIPQENYLSVVKESKFGVLTKNATLILPCAYRSIDLIGNKILRGVNENRLIYVDLSGKIVYVGDRE
;
A
#
# COMPACT_ATOMS: atom_id res chain seq x y z
N MET A 1 17.85 74.97 -95.47
CA MET A 1 18.89 75.31 -96.44
C MET A 1 19.97 74.28 -96.40
N ILE A 2 20.17 73.69 -97.56
CA ILE A 2 21.44 73.21 -98.13
C ILE A 2 22.09 71.98 -97.47
N ARG A 3 21.92 70.85 -98.17
CA ARG A 3 22.85 70.07 -98.98
C ARG A 3 24.14 69.60 -98.25
N SER A 4 24.52 68.44 -98.34
CA SER A 4 24.78 67.32 -99.25
C SER A 4 26.13 66.69 -98.87
N GLY A 5 26.22 65.41 -99.09
CA GLY A 5 27.50 64.79 -99.35
C GLY A 5 27.65 63.32 -98.96
N LYS A 6 27.50 62.52 -100.00
CA LYS A 6 27.83 61.07 -99.99
C LYS A 6 29.30 60.82 -99.74
N LYS A 7 29.60 59.70 -99.02
CA LYS A 7 30.53 58.66 -99.50
C LYS A 7 30.43 57.39 -98.73
N SER A 8 30.23 56.32 -99.41
CA SER A 8 30.22 54.92 -98.97
C SER A 8 31.58 54.45 -98.50
N VAL A 9 31.66 53.79 -97.39
CA VAL A 9 32.71 52.82 -97.03
C VAL A 9 32.07 51.58 -96.47
N LEU A 10 32.20 50.45 -97.12
CA LEU A 10 31.87 49.11 -96.70
C LEU A 10 32.72 48.74 -95.48
N LEU A 11 32.12 48.45 -94.37
CA LEU A 11 32.79 47.77 -93.25
C LEU A 11 31.92 46.56 -92.83
N VAL A 12 32.50 45.40 -93.02
CA VAL A 12 31.92 44.10 -92.60
C VAL A 12 31.82 44.09 -91.06
N LEU A 13 30.62 44.20 -90.52
CA LEU A 13 30.39 44.01 -89.12
C LEU A 13 29.98 42.54 -88.89
N ALA A 14 30.89 41.76 -88.33
CA ALA A 14 30.60 40.45 -87.81
C ALA A 14 29.56 40.58 -86.65
N LEU A 15 28.36 40.04 -86.84
CA LEU A 15 27.37 39.90 -85.81
C LEU A 15 27.90 38.88 -84.78
N PHE A 16 28.43 39.36 -83.68
CA PHE A 16 28.50 38.55 -82.43
C PHE A 16 27.09 38.44 -81.86
N ILE A 17 26.46 37.32 -82.14
CA ILE A 17 25.24 36.90 -81.36
C ILE A 17 25.71 36.59 -79.98
N PHE A 18 25.55 37.53 -79.06
CA PHE A 18 25.57 37.20 -77.63
C PHE A 18 24.31 36.35 -77.33
N ASN A 19 24.48 35.05 -77.38
CA ASN A 19 23.55 34.17 -76.66
C ASN A 19 23.69 34.52 -75.19
N SER A 20 22.77 35.31 -74.68
CA SER A 20 22.56 35.38 -73.21
C SER A 20 22.15 34.00 -72.77
N VAL A 21 23.12 33.20 -72.35
CA VAL A 21 22.87 32.03 -71.59
C VAL A 21 22.17 32.53 -70.31
N SER A 22 20.85 32.38 -70.25
CA SER A 22 20.14 32.62 -69.06
C SER A 22 20.76 31.68 -68.02
N ALA A 23 21.53 32.23 -67.09
CA ALA A 23 22.12 31.43 -65.99
C ALA A 23 21.06 30.54 -65.33
N ASP A 24 21.35 29.25 -65.31
CA ASP A 24 20.41 28.28 -64.72
C ASP A 24 20.37 28.46 -63.19
N LYS A 25 19.32 29.10 -62.74
CA LYS A 25 19.17 29.42 -61.33
C LYS A 25 19.27 28.17 -60.39
N LEU A 26 18.97 26.97 -60.88
CA LEU A 26 19.18 25.78 -60.16
C LEU A 26 20.67 25.45 -59.94
N GLU A 27 21.45 25.58 -60.98
CA GLU A 27 22.91 25.44 -60.98
C GLU A 27 23.56 26.48 -60.06
N ASP A 28 23.18 27.74 -60.20
CA ASP A 28 23.63 28.84 -59.33
C ASP A 28 23.30 28.52 -57.89
N GLY A 29 22.11 27.94 -57.57
CA GLY A 29 21.69 27.51 -56.24
C GLY A 29 22.63 26.47 -55.66
N PHE A 30 22.99 25.43 -56.39
CA PHE A 30 23.92 24.38 -55.90
C PHE A 30 25.37 24.93 -55.81
N GLU A 31 25.83 25.80 -56.67
CA GLU A 31 27.15 26.43 -56.52
C GLU A 31 27.21 27.30 -55.26
N ARG A 32 26.15 28.04 -54.90
CA ARG A 32 26.07 28.80 -53.68
C ARG A 32 26.02 27.89 -52.46
N LEU A 33 25.29 26.77 -52.55
CA LEU A 33 25.23 25.81 -51.47
C LEU A 33 26.58 25.17 -51.13
N LYS A 34 27.41 24.90 -52.16
CA LYS A 34 28.78 24.38 -51.99
C LYS A 34 29.69 25.30 -51.17
N ILE A 35 29.49 26.60 -51.25
CA ILE A 35 30.27 27.61 -50.52
C ILE A 35 29.55 28.12 -49.28
N PHE A 36 28.50 27.40 -48.82
CA PHE A 36 27.71 27.73 -47.64
C PHE A 36 27.01 29.10 -47.67
N ASP A 37 26.80 29.71 -48.86
CA ASP A 37 25.98 30.91 -49.04
C ASP A 37 24.49 30.52 -49.04
N TYR A 38 23.99 30.16 -47.86
CA TYR A 38 22.62 29.65 -47.69
C TYR A 38 21.55 30.66 -48.10
N PHE A 39 21.80 31.97 -47.96
CA PHE A 39 20.85 33.02 -48.34
C PHE A 39 20.61 33.04 -49.84
N LYS A 40 21.68 33.11 -50.65
CA LYS A 40 21.56 33.12 -52.11
C LYS A 40 21.13 31.72 -52.60
N ALA A 41 21.65 30.67 -52.06
CA ALA A 41 21.25 29.32 -52.44
C ALA A 41 19.74 29.15 -52.30
N LYS A 42 19.16 29.52 -51.12
CA LYS A 42 17.72 29.48 -50.87
C LYS A 42 16.94 30.31 -51.88
N GLU A 43 17.35 31.56 -52.11
CA GLU A 43 16.70 32.45 -53.07
C GLU A 43 16.67 31.84 -54.50
N TYR A 44 17.77 31.26 -54.96
CA TYR A 44 17.85 30.63 -56.27
C TYR A 44 17.01 29.34 -56.35
N PHE A 45 16.98 28.53 -55.33
CA PHE A 45 16.13 27.35 -55.30
C PHE A 45 14.64 27.74 -55.26
N GLU A 46 14.24 28.72 -54.47
CA GLU A 46 12.86 29.22 -54.47
C GLU A 46 12.40 29.73 -55.82
N LYS A 47 13.26 30.48 -56.53
CA LYS A 47 12.99 30.95 -57.90
C LYS A 47 12.94 29.82 -58.93
N SER A 48 13.55 28.67 -58.63
CA SER A 48 13.58 27.49 -59.50
C SER A 48 12.50 26.50 -59.22
N LEU A 49 11.81 26.61 -58.06
CA LEU A 49 10.92 25.60 -57.51
C LEU A 49 9.76 25.27 -58.46
N GLU A 50 9.16 26.25 -59.11
CA GLU A 50 8.05 26.07 -60.07
C GLU A 50 8.45 25.33 -61.34
N LYS A 51 9.64 25.64 -61.88
CA LYS A 51 10.12 25.11 -63.19
C LYS A 51 10.91 23.81 -63.05
N LYS A 52 11.60 23.63 -61.95
CA LYS A 52 12.48 22.50 -61.68
C LYS A 52 12.28 22.00 -60.25
N PRO A 53 11.04 21.51 -59.89
CA PRO A 53 10.66 21.22 -58.54
C PRO A 53 11.57 20.16 -57.87
N THR A 54 11.97 19.13 -58.57
CA THR A 54 12.83 18.07 -58.05
C THR A 54 14.15 18.61 -57.49
N GLY A 55 14.92 19.32 -58.34
CA GLY A 55 16.24 19.83 -57.96
C GLY A 55 16.17 20.96 -56.93
N ALA A 56 15.23 21.87 -57.12
CA ALA A 56 15.07 23.03 -56.25
C ALA A 56 14.58 22.62 -54.85
N ALA A 57 13.61 21.72 -54.77
CA ALA A 57 13.13 21.20 -53.51
C ALA A 57 14.22 20.35 -52.80
N TYR A 58 15.01 19.56 -53.52
CA TYR A 58 16.14 18.85 -52.94
C TYR A 58 17.16 19.82 -52.31
N GLY A 59 17.50 20.89 -53.03
CA GLY A 59 18.41 21.94 -52.53
C GLY A 59 17.85 22.66 -51.29
N LEU A 60 16.58 23.03 -51.31
CA LEU A 60 15.90 23.62 -50.16
C LEU A 60 15.89 22.67 -48.99
N SER A 61 15.56 21.39 -49.23
CA SER A 61 15.58 20.39 -48.18
C SER A 61 16.94 20.23 -47.50
N LYS A 62 18.02 20.24 -48.30
CA LYS A 62 19.40 20.26 -47.78
C LYS A 62 19.67 21.48 -46.91
N ILE A 63 19.29 22.70 -47.35
CA ILE A 63 19.45 23.91 -46.53
C ILE A 63 18.72 23.75 -45.21
N PHE A 64 17.44 23.39 -45.23
CA PHE A 64 16.62 23.30 -44.03
C PHE A 64 17.02 22.15 -43.08
N SER A 65 17.71 21.12 -43.56
CA SER A 65 18.20 19.99 -42.76
C SER A 65 19.64 20.12 -42.27
N THR A 66 20.38 21.13 -42.74
CA THR A 66 21.78 21.34 -42.34
C THR A 66 21.86 22.09 -41.01
N ASP A 67 22.51 21.49 -40.00
CA ASP A 67 22.77 22.12 -38.71
C ASP A 67 23.57 23.42 -38.83
N ASN A 68 23.43 24.32 -37.89
CA ASN A 68 24.20 25.56 -37.76
C ASN A 68 24.02 26.57 -38.90
N ASN A 69 22.90 26.55 -39.62
CA ASN A 69 22.53 27.59 -40.56
C ASN A 69 21.26 28.35 -40.11
N PRO A 70 21.07 29.62 -40.54
CA PRO A 70 19.95 30.44 -40.06
C PRO A 70 18.56 29.96 -40.53
N PHE A 71 18.50 29.00 -41.43
CA PHE A 71 17.26 28.46 -41.99
C PHE A 71 16.93 27.06 -41.47
N TYR A 72 17.72 26.52 -40.52
CA TYR A 72 17.49 25.18 -40.02
C TYR A 72 16.04 24.99 -39.52
N ASN A 73 15.32 24.10 -40.17
CA ASN A 73 13.92 23.79 -39.85
C ASN A 73 13.55 22.43 -40.46
N LEU A 74 13.40 21.42 -39.64
CA LEU A 74 13.18 20.06 -40.10
C LEU A 74 11.81 19.83 -40.74
N ASP A 75 10.77 20.59 -40.37
CA ASP A 75 9.45 20.52 -41.00
C ASP A 75 9.54 21.04 -42.47
N SER A 76 10.22 22.15 -42.66
CA SER A 76 10.50 22.65 -43.98
C SER A 76 11.37 21.70 -44.79
N ALA A 77 12.40 21.12 -44.19
CA ALA A 77 13.24 20.10 -44.82
C ALA A 77 12.39 18.91 -45.31
N ARG A 78 11.49 18.42 -44.43
CA ARG A 78 10.56 17.33 -44.74
C ARG A 78 9.61 17.67 -45.87
N LYS A 79 8.98 18.83 -45.80
CA LYS A 79 8.11 19.34 -46.87
C LYS A 79 8.79 19.31 -48.23
N TYR A 80 10.02 19.87 -48.33
CA TYR A 80 10.72 19.96 -49.58
C TYR A 80 11.29 18.64 -50.08
N ILE A 81 11.72 17.72 -49.19
CA ILE A 81 12.16 16.40 -49.65
C ILE A 81 11.02 15.56 -50.22
N LEU A 82 9.82 15.69 -49.66
CA LEU A 82 8.63 15.04 -50.22
C LEU A 82 8.26 15.59 -51.59
N ILE A 83 8.32 16.94 -51.80
CA ILE A 83 8.12 17.57 -53.10
C ILE A 83 9.16 17.05 -54.10
N SER A 84 10.43 17.00 -53.70
CA SER A 84 11.50 16.47 -54.54
C SER A 84 11.25 15.02 -54.96
N GLY A 85 10.92 14.14 -54.02
CA GLY A 85 10.64 12.72 -54.28
C GLY A 85 9.41 12.49 -55.16
N PHE A 86 8.33 13.25 -54.92
CA PHE A 86 7.12 13.19 -55.73
C PHE A 86 7.38 13.65 -57.16
N SER A 87 8.07 14.80 -57.33
CA SER A 87 8.40 15.37 -58.63
C SER A 87 9.37 14.48 -59.40
N PHE A 88 10.37 13.89 -58.73
CA PHE A 88 11.34 12.99 -59.36
C PHE A 88 10.67 11.78 -60.05
N LYS A 89 9.64 11.22 -59.43
CA LYS A 89 8.88 10.08 -59.99
C LYS A 89 8.09 10.46 -61.25
N ALA A 90 7.74 11.73 -61.38
CA ALA A 90 7.01 12.26 -62.54
C ALA A 90 7.93 12.80 -63.64
N ASP A 91 9.25 12.91 -63.37
CA ASP A 91 10.22 13.49 -64.26
C ASP A 91 10.55 12.59 -65.47
N LYS A 92 10.76 13.22 -66.63
CA LYS A 92 11.16 12.54 -67.84
C LYS A 92 12.66 12.18 -67.78
N PRO A 93 13.16 11.15 -68.53
CA PRO A 93 14.56 10.71 -68.48
C PRO A 93 15.59 11.84 -68.73
N LYS A 94 15.27 12.83 -69.53
CA LYS A 94 16.13 14.00 -69.81
C LYS A 94 16.28 14.85 -68.51
N ALA A 95 15.25 15.07 -67.76
CA ALA A 95 15.28 15.81 -66.50
C ALA A 95 16.04 15.02 -65.40
N ILE A 96 15.80 13.71 -65.31
CA ILE A 96 16.52 12.82 -64.36
C ILE A 96 18.04 12.87 -64.69
N LYS A 97 18.45 12.80 -65.99
CA LYS A 97 19.86 12.94 -66.40
C LYS A 97 20.43 14.26 -65.96
N TYR A 98 19.70 15.37 -66.18
CA TYR A 98 20.11 16.69 -65.74
C TYR A 98 20.30 16.78 -64.22
N TYR A 99 19.36 16.23 -63.40
CA TYR A 99 19.49 16.27 -61.96
C TYR A 99 20.63 15.40 -61.43
N SER A 100 20.99 14.34 -62.17
CA SER A 100 22.13 13.47 -61.79
C SER A 100 23.48 14.21 -61.80
N GLU A 101 23.62 15.30 -62.59
CA GLU A 101 24.80 16.17 -62.60
C GLU A 101 25.02 16.89 -61.26
N PHE A 102 23.95 17.11 -60.53
CA PHE A 102 23.98 17.65 -59.15
C PHE A 102 23.98 16.58 -58.07
N GLY A 103 24.16 15.33 -58.46
CA GLY A 103 24.12 14.18 -57.52
C GLY A 103 22.71 13.81 -57.06
N ILE A 104 21.66 14.29 -57.72
CA ILE A 104 20.27 14.03 -57.35
C ILE A 104 19.78 12.82 -58.15
N ASN A 105 19.52 11.78 -57.44
CA ASN A 105 18.92 10.53 -57.91
C ASN A 105 17.99 9.98 -56.82
N GLU A 106 17.27 8.91 -57.11
CA GLU A 106 16.33 8.32 -56.17
C GLU A 106 17.01 7.92 -54.85
N SER A 107 18.21 7.36 -54.92
CA SER A 107 18.99 7.00 -53.72
C SER A 107 19.35 8.22 -52.85
N ALA A 108 19.81 9.32 -53.50
CA ALA A 108 20.16 10.53 -52.79
C ALA A 108 18.95 11.20 -52.12
N ILE A 109 17.80 11.20 -52.80
CA ILE A 109 16.54 11.72 -52.24
C ILE A 109 16.11 10.87 -51.06
N ASN A 110 16.15 9.55 -51.17
CA ASN A 110 15.82 8.65 -50.10
C ASN A 110 16.77 8.77 -48.90
N GLN A 111 18.08 8.86 -49.14
CA GLN A 111 19.10 9.08 -48.10
C GLN A 111 18.85 10.38 -47.33
N LEU A 112 18.57 11.48 -48.05
CA LEU A 112 18.27 12.76 -47.40
C LEU A 112 16.95 12.70 -46.65
N SER A 113 15.94 12.00 -47.17
CA SER A 113 14.68 11.78 -46.48
C SER A 113 14.88 11.00 -45.19
N THR A 114 15.63 9.90 -45.22
CA THR A 114 15.98 9.11 -44.03
C THR A 114 16.74 9.96 -43.00
N TYR A 115 17.75 10.70 -43.42
CA TYR A 115 18.50 11.62 -42.55
C TYR A 115 17.61 12.64 -41.84
N ILE A 116 16.63 13.23 -42.57
CA ILE A 116 15.69 14.18 -41.98
C ILE A 116 14.76 13.46 -40.94
N CYS A 117 14.30 12.25 -41.27
CA CYS A 117 13.52 11.42 -40.39
C CYS A 117 14.26 11.12 -39.06
N GLU A 118 15.50 10.63 -39.15
CA GLU A 118 16.35 10.33 -38.01
C GLU A 118 16.61 11.57 -37.14
N LYS A 119 16.95 12.69 -37.78
CA LYS A 119 17.18 13.97 -37.06
C LYS A 119 15.94 14.44 -36.31
N TYR A 120 14.78 14.39 -36.95
CA TYR A 120 13.54 14.81 -36.33
C TYR A 120 13.13 13.81 -35.22
N PHE A 121 13.38 12.52 -35.41
CA PHE A 121 13.15 11.51 -34.40
C PHE A 121 13.97 11.76 -33.11
N ILE A 122 15.27 12.03 -33.26
CA ILE A 122 16.13 12.39 -32.12
C ILE A 122 15.63 13.67 -31.42
N TYR A 123 15.18 14.66 -32.21
CA TYR A 123 14.63 15.90 -31.68
C TYR A 123 13.36 15.65 -30.83
N VAL A 124 12.40 14.89 -31.35
CA VAL A 124 11.15 14.61 -30.62
C VAL A 124 11.37 13.75 -29.41
N GLN A 125 12.31 12.80 -29.46
CA GLN A 125 12.70 11.99 -28.26
C GLN A 125 13.31 12.87 -27.18
N LYS A 126 14.15 13.85 -27.54
CA LYS A 126 14.78 14.73 -26.55
C LYS A 126 13.77 15.63 -25.83
N ILE A 127 12.74 16.07 -26.52
CA ILE A 127 11.69 16.92 -25.92
C ILE A 127 10.63 16.09 -25.22
N ASP A 128 10.38 14.86 -25.71
CA ASP A 128 9.50 13.86 -25.11
C ASP A 128 8.07 14.38 -24.81
N SER A 129 7.43 14.93 -25.84
CA SER A 129 6.11 15.55 -25.77
C SER A 129 5.11 14.87 -26.70
N VAL A 130 3.93 14.53 -26.18
CA VAL A 130 2.82 13.92 -26.95
C VAL A 130 2.55 14.72 -28.21
N LEU A 131 2.48 16.04 -28.12
CA LEU A 131 2.16 16.93 -29.23
C LEU A 131 3.19 16.87 -30.36
N LEU A 132 4.49 16.74 -30.03
CA LEU A 132 5.56 16.59 -30.99
C LEU A 132 5.61 15.19 -31.60
N TYR A 133 5.27 14.16 -30.83
CA TYR A 133 5.11 12.82 -31.37
C TYR A 133 3.93 12.74 -32.34
N ASP A 134 2.77 13.37 -32.01
CA ASP A 134 1.63 13.43 -32.92
C ASP A 134 1.98 14.19 -34.22
N HIS A 135 2.73 15.27 -34.13
CA HIS A 135 3.24 15.98 -35.28
C HIS A 135 4.18 15.09 -36.15
N PHE A 136 5.06 14.31 -35.48
CA PHE A 136 5.90 13.35 -36.19
C PHE A 136 5.05 12.31 -36.94
N ILE A 137 4.06 11.72 -36.24
CA ILE A 137 3.18 10.70 -36.83
C ILE A 137 2.41 11.25 -38.03
N LEU A 138 1.95 12.50 -37.95
CA LEU A 138 1.20 13.17 -39.04
C LEU A 138 2.07 13.50 -40.23
N ASP A 139 3.19 14.20 -40.02
CA ASP A 139 3.99 14.78 -41.08
C ASP A 139 5.20 13.94 -41.50
N PHE A 140 5.64 13.04 -40.60
CA PHE A 140 6.78 12.14 -40.80
C PHE A 140 6.38 10.65 -40.77
N GLY A 141 5.09 10.31 -40.82
CA GLY A 141 4.56 8.95 -40.65
C GLY A 141 5.02 7.93 -41.70
N SER A 142 5.67 8.37 -42.78
CA SER A 142 6.31 7.47 -43.75
C SER A 142 7.79 7.16 -43.44
N CYS A 143 8.30 7.65 -42.31
CA CYS A 143 9.65 7.34 -41.84
C CYS A 143 9.68 5.96 -41.19
N SER A 144 10.83 5.29 -41.20
CA SER A 144 11.03 3.97 -40.58
C SER A 144 10.79 3.95 -39.05
N GLU A 145 10.97 5.11 -38.41
CA GLU A 145 10.82 5.31 -36.96
C GLU A 145 9.38 5.49 -36.51
N SER A 146 8.41 5.54 -37.42
CA SER A 146 7.01 5.90 -37.08
C SER A 146 6.35 4.95 -36.14
N GLU A 147 6.63 3.64 -36.18
CA GLU A 147 6.11 2.66 -35.21
C GLU A 147 6.69 2.92 -33.81
N ASN A 148 7.99 3.15 -33.70
CA ASN A 148 8.65 3.50 -32.44
C ASN A 148 8.09 4.80 -31.85
N VAL A 149 7.80 5.79 -32.71
CA VAL A 149 7.22 7.08 -32.27
C VAL A 149 5.81 6.90 -31.72
N ILE A 150 5.01 6.00 -32.29
CA ILE A 150 3.69 5.67 -31.75
C ILE A 150 3.81 5.11 -30.34
N GLU A 151 4.74 4.20 -30.11
CA GLU A 151 4.99 3.67 -28.76
C GLU A 151 5.46 4.75 -27.79
N LEU A 152 6.41 5.59 -28.18
CA LEU A 152 6.91 6.71 -27.37
C LEU A 152 5.81 7.73 -27.06
N ARG A 153 4.96 8.07 -28.05
CA ARG A 153 3.79 8.93 -27.86
C ARG A 153 2.84 8.35 -26.82
N ASN A 154 2.53 7.07 -26.95
CA ASN A 154 1.61 6.41 -26.03
C ASN A 154 2.17 6.39 -24.60
N ALA A 155 3.47 6.09 -24.45
CA ALA A 155 4.15 6.13 -23.16
C ALA A 155 4.20 7.55 -22.57
N ALA A 156 4.49 8.58 -23.39
CA ALA A 156 4.44 9.97 -22.94
C ALA A 156 3.04 10.39 -22.49
N ALA A 157 2.02 10.02 -23.26
CA ALA A 157 0.64 10.29 -22.91
C ALA A 157 0.22 9.58 -21.60
N PHE A 158 0.71 8.36 -21.38
CA PHE A 158 0.46 7.65 -20.13
C PHE A 158 1.14 8.32 -18.94
N ARG A 159 2.41 8.73 -19.07
CA ARG A 159 3.11 9.52 -18.03
C ARG A 159 2.38 10.83 -17.70
N ASP A 160 1.87 11.52 -18.72
CA ASP A 160 1.10 12.75 -18.49
C ASP A 160 -0.26 12.47 -17.85
N ALA A 161 -0.91 11.36 -18.21
CA ALA A 161 -2.11 10.90 -17.54
C ALA A 161 -1.86 10.55 -16.06
N THR A 162 -0.73 9.90 -15.74
CA THR A 162 -0.36 9.56 -14.36
C THR A 162 -0.04 10.79 -13.51
N LYS A 163 0.49 11.87 -14.07
CA LYS A 163 0.68 13.14 -13.35
C LYS A 163 -0.64 13.80 -12.95
N ILE A 164 -1.66 13.73 -13.83
CA ILE A 164 -3.00 14.27 -13.56
C ILE A 164 -3.77 13.35 -12.61
N ASN A 165 -3.65 12.03 -12.82
CA ASN A 165 -4.09 10.97 -11.93
C ASN A 165 -5.59 11.02 -11.54
N THR A 166 -6.48 11.24 -12.53
CA THR A 166 -7.94 11.21 -12.35
C THR A 166 -8.57 10.10 -13.19
N SER A 167 -9.75 9.63 -12.77
CA SER A 167 -10.49 8.59 -13.51
C SER A 167 -10.77 9.02 -14.97
N GLU A 168 -11.18 10.27 -15.16
CA GLU A 168 -11.51 10.78 -16.50
C GLU A 168 -10.30 10.79 -17.44
N ILE A 169 -9.11 11.14 -16.94
CA ILE A 169 -7.90 11.17 -17.78
C ILE A 169 -7.46 9.76 -18.20
N TYR A 170 -7.55 8.78 -17.29
CA TYR A 170 -7.23 7.39 -17.63
C TYR A 170 -8.24 6.79 -18.60
N LYS A 171 -9.53 7.09 -18.45
CA LYS A 171 -10.59 6.70 -19.39
C LYS A 171 -10.35 7.31 -20.77
N MET A 172 -9.96 8.59 -20.81
CA MET A 172 -9.63 9.29 -22.06
C MET A 172 -8.39 8.67 -22.69
N TYR A 173 -7.35 8.37 -21.91
CA TYR A 173 -6.15 7.68 -22.41
C TYR A 173 -6.51 6.33 -23.05
N ALA A 174 -7.22 5.46 -22.32
CA ALA A 174 -7.61 4.14 -22.82
C ALA A 174 -8.48 4.24 -24.10
N LYS A 175 -9.37 5.21 -24.17
CA LYS A 175 -10.19 5.47 -25.36
C LYS A 175 -9.35 5.95 -26.54
N THR A 176 -8.35 6.80 -26.31
CA THR A 176 -7.52 7.42 -27.35
C THR A 176 -6.44 6.47 -27.87
N TYR A 177 -5.93 5.60 -27.01
CA TYR A 177 -4.79 4.72 -27.30
C TYR A 177 -5.11 3.23 -26.98
N PRO A 178 -6.09 2.61 -27.68
CA PRO A 178 -6.56 1.26 -27.36
C PRO A 178 -5.50 0.16 -27.59
N ASP A 179 -4.54 0.42 -28.47
CA ASP A 179 -3.46 -0.51 -28.83
C ASP A 179 -2.15 -0.22 -28.06
N ALA A 180 -2.17 0.70 -27.10
CA ALA A 180 -0.99 1.03 -26.30
C ALA A 180 -0.63 -0.10 -25.32
N LYS A 181 0.66 -0.29 -25.05
CA LYS A 181 1.14 -1.24 -24.02
C LYS A 181 0.51 -0.98 -22.65
N ASP A 182 0.33 0.30 -22.31
CA ASP A 182 -0.25 0.75 -21.03
C ASP A 182 -1.78 0.76 -21.02
N PHE A 183 -2.46 0.25 -22.06
CA PHE A 183 -3.92 0.23 -22.15
C PHE A 183 -4.58 -0.50 -20.97
N VAL A 184 -4.07 -1.70 -20.64
CA VAL A 184 -4.60 -2.50 -19.52
C VAL A 184 -4.40 -1.75 -18.21
N ARG A 185 -3.21 -1.24 -17.99
CA ARG A 185 -2.86 -0.47 -16.79
C ARG A 185 -3.69 0.81 -16.65
N ALA A 186 -3.93 1.51 -17.75
CA ALA A 186 -4.80 2.70 -17.75
C ALA A 186 -6.24 2.36 -17.34
N ASN A 187 -6.78 1.22 -17.82
CA ASN A 187 -8.11 0.78 -17.40
C ASN A 187 -8.18 0.38 -15.92
N GLU A 188 -7.14 -0.25 -15.40
CA GLU A 188 -7.04 -0.57 -13.96
C GLU A 188 -7.04 0.70 -13.12
N LEU A 189 -6.19 1.67 -13.47
CA LEU A 189 -6.12 2.96 -12.81
C LEU A 189 -7.44 3.76 -12.96
N TYR A 190 -8.08 3.67 -14.12
CA TYR A 190 -9.43 4.23 -14.31
C TYR A 190 -10.41 3.69 -13.28
N GLN A 191 -10.49 2.36 -13.14
CA GLN A 191 -11.41 1.74 -12.19
C GLN A 191 -11.08 2.11 -10.74
N GLN A 192 -9.81 2.12 -10.41
CA GLN A 192 -9.34 2.51 -9.08
C GLN A 192 -9.70 3.96 -8.76
N ARG A 193 -9.34 4.90 -9.63
CA ARG A 193 -9.64 6.32 -9.41
C ARG A 193 -11.15 6.61 -9.42
N LEU A 194 -11.88 5.96 -10.29
CA LEU A 194 -13.34 6.06 -10.31
C LEU A 194 -13.97 5.69 -8.97
N PHE A 195 -13.48 4.59 -8.38
CA PHE A 195 -13.91 4.18 -7.04
C PHE A 195 -13.54 5.24 -5.99
N GLU A 196 -12.27 5.65 -5.94
CA GLU A 196 -11.77 6.63 -4.97
C GLU A 196 -12.48 7.99 -5.08
N GLU A 197 -12.68 8.50 -6.30
CA GLU A 197 -13.34 9.78 -6.56
C GLU A 197 -14.83 9.75 -6.20
N GLN A 198 -15.53 8.68 -6.55
CA GLN A 198 -16.98 8.57 -6.27
C GLN A 198 -17.28 8.23 -4.82
N THR A 199 -16.29 7.77 -4.07
CA THR A 199 -16.46 7.37 -2.66
C THR A 199 -15.60 8.20 -1.70
N VAL A 200 -15.11 9.37 -2.14
CA VAL A 200 -14.22 10.25 -1.38
C VAL A 200 -14.81 10.69 -0.03
N ASP A 201 -16.13 10.83 0.07
CA ASP A 201 -16.83 11.19 1.30
C ASP A 201 -16.95 10.03 2.30
N ASN A 202 -16.60 8.81 1.88
CA ASN A 202 -16.65 7.58 2.68
C ASN A 202 -18.00 7.36 3.37
N THR A 203 -19.10 7.62 2.65
CA THR A 203 -20.48 7.42 3.15
C THR A 203 -21.13 6.18 2.54
N ILE A 204 -22.10 5.59 3.27
CA ILE A 204 -22.89 4.47 2.74
C ILE A 204 -23.55 4.86 1.41
N SER A 205 -24.06 6.08 1.31
CA SER A 205 -24.74 6.57 0.11
C SER A 205 -23.83 6.63 -1.11
N SER A 206 -22.56 7.04 -0.94
CA SER A 206 -21.60 7.07 -2.04
C SER A 206 -21.26 5.67 -2.53
N TYR A 207 -21.06 4.71 -1.61
CA TYR A 207 -20.81 3.32 -1.98
C TYR A 207 -22.02 2.66 -2.66
N GLU A 208 -23.26 2.90 -2.18
CA GLU A 208 -24.49 2.44 -2.85
C GLU A 208 -24.60 3.00 -4.27
N THR A 209 -24.35 4.31 -4.41
CA THR A 209 -24.36 4.99 -5.71
C THR A 209 -23.28 4.45 -6.63
N PHE A 210 -22.08 4.19 -6.10
CA PHE A 210 -21.00 3.58 -6.86
C PHE A 210 -21.39 2.19 -7.39
N ILE A 211 -21.92 1.31 -6.54
CA ILE A 211 -22.35 -0.03 -6.94
C ILE A 211 -23.45 0.03 -8.01
N ALA A 212 -24.42 0.94 -7.83
CA ALA A 212 -25.54 1.09 -8.76
C ALA A 212 -25.07 1.59 -10.14
N ASN A 213 -24.15 2.55 -10.17
CA ASN A 213 -23.64 3.13 -11.41
C ASN A 213 -22.56 2.29 -12.09
N ASN A 214 -21.89 1.41 -11.35
CA ASN A 214 -20.76 0.61 -11.83
C ASN A 214 -20.90 -0.87 -11.44
N PRO A 215 -21.96 -1.57 -11.92
CA PRO A 215 -22.28 -2.94 -11.47
C PRO A 215 -21.21 -3.97 -11.80
N ASP A 216 -20.41 -3.72 -12.83
CA ASP A 216 -19.33 -4.59 -13.32
C ASP A 216 -17.93 -4.15 -12.83
N SER A 217 -17.87 -3.15 -11.95
CA SER A 217 -16.58 -2.69 -11.41
C SER A 217 -15.94 -3.76 -10.54
N PRO A 218 -14.62 -3.97 -10.65
CA PRO A 218 -13.87 -4.86 -9.76
C PRO A 218 -13.89 -4.38 -8.29
N TYR A 219 -14.23 -3.11 -8.03
CA TYR A 219 -14.34 -2.53 -6.69
C TYR A 219 -15.72 -2.67 -6.04
N LYS A 220 -16.66 -3.37 -6.69
CA LYS A 220 -18.00 -3.61 -6.14
C LYS A 220 -17.96 -4.31 -4.79
N ASP A 221 -17.14 -5.35 -4.65
CA ASP A 221 -16.97 -6.09 -3.41
C ASP A 221 -16.36 -5.24 -2.28
N GLU A 222 -15.44 -4.37 -2.62
CA GLU A 222 -14.85 -3.42 -1.67
C GLU A 222 -15.91 -2.39 -1.22
N ALA A 223 -16.72 -1.87 -2.14
CA ALA A 223 -17.82 -0.98 -1.79
C ALA A 223 -18.83 -1.67 -0.86
N ASP A 224 -19.21 -2.92 -1.13
CA ASP A 224 -20.10 -3.72 -0.27
C ASP A 224 -19.47 -3.92 1.14
N ARG A 225 -18.17 -4.20 1.21
CA ARG A 225 -17.42 -4.29 2.47
C ARG A 225 -17.46 -2.99 3.25
N ARG A 226 -17.29 -1.84 2.58
CA ARG A 226 -17.35 -0.52 3.22
C ARG A 226 -18.74 -0.20 3.74
N ILE A 227 -19.79 -0.52 2.97
CA ILE A 227 -21.18 -0.40 3.43
C ILE A 227 -21.41 -1.22 4.69
N TYR A 228 -20.96 -2.49 4.72
CA TYR A 228 -21.06 -3.33 5.90
C TYR A 228 -20.37 -2.69 7.12
N ARG A 229 -19.09 -2.32 6.99
CA ARG A 229 -18.30 -1.70 8.07
C ARG A 229 -18.95 -0.42 8.61
N LEU A 230 -19.38 0.48 7.73
CA LEU A 230 -20.01 1.74 8.11
C LEU A 230 -21.40 1.52 8.76
N SER A 231 -22.16 0.56 8.26
CA SER A 231 -23.47 0.22 8.81
C SER A 231 -23.38 -0.39 10.19
N THR A 232 -22.28 -1.07 10.51
CA THR A 232 -22.14 -1.88 11.74
C THR A 232 -21.09 -1.32 12.71
N VAL A 233 -20.53 -0.15 12.46
CA VAL A 233 -19.46 0.47 13.25
C VAL A 233 -19.76 0.61 14.74
N ARG A 234 -21.04 0.77 15.13
CA ARG A 234 -21.47 0.90 16.52
C ARG A 234 -21.63 -0.45 17.23
N ASN A 235 -21.45 -1.56 16.52
CA ASN A 235 -21.57 -2.92 17.03
C ASN A 235 -22.89 -3.19 17.77
N ARG A 236 -24.02 -2.69 17.25
CA ARG A 236 -25.35 -2.84 17.85
C ARG A 236 -26.17 -3.85 17.05
N VAL A 237 -26.96 -4.66 17.76
CA VAL A 237 -27.87 -5.66 17.16
C VAL A 237 -28.73 -5.06 16.05
N GLY A 238 -29.31 -3.88 16.28
CA GLY A 238 -30.15 -3.20 15.29
C GLY A 238 -29.41 -2.76 14.03
N ASP A 239 -28.14 -2.41 14.14
CA ASP A 239 -27.31 -2.01 13.01
C ASP A 239 -27.06 -3.21 12.09
N PHE A 240 -26.70 -4.37 12.68
CA PHE A 240 -26.52 -5.63 11.95
C PHE A 240 -27.82 -6.13 11.30
N ALA A 241 -28.95 -6.14 12.04
CA ALA A 241 -30.24 -6.57 11.52
C ALA A 241 -30.70 -5.66 10.35
N SER A 242 -30.51 -4.35 10.50
CA SER A 242 -30.84 -3.39 9.44
C SER A 242 -30.00 -3.58 8.18
N PHE A 243 -28.69 -3.83 8.35
CA PHE A 243 -27.81 -4.15 7.25
C PHE A 243 -28.26 -5.43 6.52
N ALA A 244 -28.42 -6.54 7.25
CA ALA A 244 -28.79 -7.84 6.65
C ALA A 244 -30.11 -7.79 5.89
N ARG A 245 -31.11 -7.04 6.40
CA ARG A 245 -32.39 -6.83 5.74
C ARG A 245 -32.30 -5.93 4.52
N LYS A 246 -31.51 -4.85 4.62
CA LYS A 246 -31.37 -3.88 3.52
C LYS A 246 -30.52 -4.45 2.36
N TYR A 247 -29.53 -5.28 2.68
CA TYR A 247 -28.59 -5.83 1.70
C TYR A 247 -28.55 -7.37 1.72
N PRO A 248 -29.68 -8.06 1.44
CA PRO A 248 -29.77 -9.52 1.54
C PRO A 248 -28.85 -10.25 0.55
N ALA A 249 -28.50 -9.60 -0.56
CA ALA A 249 -27.56 -10.12 -1.57
C ALA A 249 -26.08 -9.84 -1.24
N SER A 250 -25.78 -9.05 -0.23
CA SER A 250 -24.41 -8.82 0.23
C SER A 250 -23.80 -10.12 0.78
N LYS A 251 -22.55 -10.36 0.45
CA LYS A 251 -21.79 -11.50 1.04
C LYS A 251 -21.64 -11.40 2.56
N TYR A 252 -21.84 -10.22 3.14
CA TYR A 252 -21.80 -9.97 4.59
C TYR A 252 -23.16 -10.13 5.28
N SER A 253 -24.24 -10.38 4.53
CA SER A 253 -25.59 -10.53 5.09
C SER A 253 -25.68 -11.69 6.09
N GLY A 254 -25.09 -12.84 5.76
CA GLY A 254 -25.02 -14.01 6.64
C GLY A 254 -24.26 -13.75 7.92
N ASP A 255 -23.09 -13.11 7.82
CA ASP A 255 -22.26 -12.75 8.97
C ASP A 255 -22.97 -11.71 9.86
N SER A 256 -23.68 -10.77 9.23
CA SER A 256 -24.48 -9.78 9.92
C SER A 256 -25.59 -10.45 10.75
N TRP A 257 -26.29 -11.43 10.21
CA TRP A 257 -27.28 -12.20 10.93
C TRP A 257 -26.66 -12.98 12.12
N ARG A 258 -25.47 -13.55 11.96
CA ARG A 258 -24.77 -14.23 13.08
C ARG A 258 -24.41 -13.25 14.19
N GLN A 259 -24.01 -12.00 13.84
CA GLN A 259 -23.78 -10.95 14.84
C GLN A 259 -25.08 -10.53 15.53
N VAL A 260 -26.21 -10.45 14.82
CA VAL A 260 -27.53 -10.23 15.43
C VAL A 260 -27.80 -11.27 16.51
N TYR A 261 -27.55 -12.55 16.21
CA TYR A 261 -27.72 -13.65 17.17
C TYR A 261 -26.76 -13.53 18.36
N SER A 262 -25.46 -13.44 18.08
CA SER A 262 -24.42 -13.36 19.10
C SER A 262 -24.63 -12.22 20.09
N LEU A 263 -24.96 -11.03 19.60
CA LEU A 263 -25.17 -9.85 20.43
C LEU A 263 -26.53 -9.85 21.15
N SER A 264 -27.55 -10.49 20.59
CA SER A 264 -28.87 -10.60 21.20
C SER A 264 -28.92 -11.64 22.31
N MET A 265 -28.03 -12.66 22.24
CA MET A 265 -28.03 -13.83 23.11
C MET A 265 -26.97 -13.74 24.21
N LYS A 266 -26.66 -12.53 24.71
CA LYS A 266 -25.71 -12.32 25.80
C LYS A 266 -26.10 -13.07 27.08
N ASP A 267 -27.42 -13.16 27.36
CA ASP A 267 -27.98 -13.84 28.49
C ASP A 267 -28.78 -15.08 28.03
N TYR A 268 -28.13 -16.10 27.59
CA TYR A 268 -28.68 -17.31 26.96
C TYR A 268 -29.78 -18.01 27.78
N THR A 269 -30.87 -17.28 28.07
CA THR A 269 -32.06 -17.78 28.74
C THR A 269 -33.15 -18.20 27.74
N GLU A 270 -34.04 -19.08 28.13
CA GLU A 270 -35.20 -19.46 27.32
C GLU A 270 -36.04 -18.23 26.92
N ALA A 271 -36.19 -17.28 27.85
CA ALA A 271 -36.90 -16.03 27.60
C ALA A 271 -36.18 -15.17 26.52
N ALA A 272 -34.83 -15.08 26.56
CA ALA A 272 -34.03 -14.38 25.57
C ALA A 272 -34.17 -15.04 24.19
N PHE A 273 -34.13 -16.36 24.12
CA PHE A 273 -34.30 -17.13 22.90
C PHE A 273 -35.69 -16.93 22.24
N ASN A 274 -36.75 -17.04 23.07
CA ASN A 274 -38.12 -16.80 22.58
C ASN A 274 -38.29 -15.36 22.09
N LYS A 275 -37.71 -14.39 22.80
CA LYS A 275 -37.66 -12.97 22.39
C LYS A 275 -36.87 -12.76 21.09
N PHE A 276 -35.73 -13.48 20.94
CA PHE A 276 -34.96 -13.42 19.69
C PHE A 276 -35.78 -13.93 18.50
N LYS A 277 -36.41 -15.12 18.60
CA LYS A 277 -37.29 -15.65 17.56
C LYS A 277 -38.45 -14.71 17.22
N GLN A 278 -38.99 -14.03 18.20
CA GLN A 278 -40.08 -13.07 18.01
C GLN A 278 -39.58 -11.79 17.29
N ASN A 279 -38.40 -11.29 17.65
CA ASN A 279 -37.81 -10.05 17.08
C ASN A 279 -37.22 -10.26 15.67
N TYR A 280 -36.72 -11.46 15.40
CA TYR A 280 -36.02 -11.83 14.17
C TYR A 280 -36.61 -13.10 13.52
N PRO A 281 -37.90 -13.09 13.12
CA PRO A 281 -38.53 -14.26 12.50
C PRO A 281 -37.93 -14.59 11.14
N ASP A 282 -37.24 -13.62 10.53
CA ASP A 282 -36.51 -13.69 9.26
C ASP A 282 -35.05 -14.15 9.41
N TYR A 283 -34.63 -14.58 10.62
CA TYR A 283 -33.30 -15.12 10.84
C TYR A 283 -33.07 -16.41 10.04
N PRO A 284 -32.09 -16.44 9.12
CA PRO A 284 -31.98 -17.52 8.13
C PRO A 284 -31.41 -18.83 8.68
N PHE A 285 -30.78 -18.80 9.89
CA PHE A 285 -30.07 -19.96 10.49
C PHE A 285 -30.84 -20.59 11.66
N ALA A 286 -32.15 -20.55 11.65
CA ALA A 286 -32.98 -21.05 12.75
C ALA A 286 -32.75 -22.53 13.12
N GLY A 287 -32.33 -23.38 12.15
CA GLY A 287 -31.98 -24.78 12.43
C GLY A 287 -30.68 -25.00 13.19
N GLU A 288 -29.73 -24.02 13.15
CA GLU A 288 -28.49 -24.05 13.92
C GLU A 288 -28.74 -23.71 15.42
N LEU A 289 -29.85 -23.02 15.71
CA LEU A 289 -30.13 -22.44 17.03
C LEU A 289 -30.54 -23.41 18.09
N GLU A 290 -31.22 -24.51 17.77
CA GLU A 290 -31.84 -25.37 18.79
C GLU A 290 -30.84 -26.24 19.57
N THR A 291 -29.75 -26.65 18.92
CA THR A 291 -28.72 -27.48 19.58
C THR A 291 -27.75 -26.61 20.39
N ASP A 292 -27.39 -25.43 19.86
CA ASP A 292 -26.49 -24.51 20.56
C ASP A 292 -27.14 -23.87 21.79
N TYR A 293 -28.45 -23.71 21.78
CA TYR A 293 -29.20 -23.01 22.80
C TYR A 293 -29.04 -23.61 24.22
N LYS A 294 -29.05 -24.95 24.35
CA LYS A 294 -28.97 -25.61 25.65
C LYS A 294 -27.59 -25.54 26.30
N LEU A 295 -26.54 -25.40 25.54
CA LEU A 295 -25.15 -25.52 26.01
C LEU A 295 -24.35 -24.20 25.90
N GLN A 296 -24.91 -23.15 25.30
CA GLN A 296 -24.19 -21.88 25.09
C GLN A 296 -23.99 -21.07 26.38
N ASN A 297 -24.68 -21.39 27.43
CA ASN A 297 -24.55 -20.70 28.71
C ASN A 297 -23.22 -20.97 29.42
N TYR A 298 -22.47 -21.93 28.94
CA TYR A 298 -21.22 -22.34 29.58
C TYR A 298 -20.01 -21.97 28.73
N THR A 299 -18.96 -21.48 29.38
CA THR A 299 -17.61 -21.48 28.83
C THR A 299 -17.08 -22.91 28.96
N PHE A 300 -16.74 -23.50 27.81
CA PHE A 300 -16.16 -24.83 27.78
C PHE A 300 -14.64 -24.72 27.98
N LEU A 301 -14.18 -25.21 29.11
CA LEU A 301 -12.79 -25.21 29.52
C LEU A 301 -12.21 -26.62 29.28
N PRO A 302 -11.21 -26.76 28.36
CA PRO A 302 -10.61 -28.07 28.11
C PRO A 302 -9.81 -28.53 29.34
N VAL A 303 -10.05 -29.74 29.78
CA VAL A 303 -9.36 -30.35 30.92
C VAL A 303 -8.86 -31.74 30.59
N GLU A 304 -7.67 -32.05 31.10
CA GLU A 304 -7.04 -33.35 30.95
C GLU A 304 -7.28 -34.19 32.21
N LYS A 305 -7.66 -35.46 32.04
CA LYS A 305 -7.80 -36.44 33.07
C LYS A 305 -7.48 -37.84 32.53
N ASN A 306 -6.55 -38.53 33.15
CA ASN A 306 -6.08 -39.85 32.73
C ASN A 306 -5.62 -39.82 31.23
N GLU A 307 -4.75 -38.88 30.86
CA GLU A 307 -4.21 -38.69 29.51
C GLU A 307 -5.28 -38.47 28.43
N LYS A 308 -6.49 -38.11 28.80
CA LYS A 308 -7.58 -37.78 27.88
C LYS A 308 -8.18 -36.42 28.19
N TRP A 309 -8.53 -35.72 27.14
CA TRP A 309 -9.14 -34.41 27.20
C TRP A 309 -10.64 -34.45 27.08
N GLY A 310 -11.30 -33.64 27.90
CA GLY A 310 -12.73 -33.36 27.90
C GLY A 310 -12.99 -31.89 28.23
N TYR A 311 -14.22 -31.56 28.62
CA TYR A 311 -14.57 -30.18 28.93
C TYR A 311 -15.40 -30.07 30.21
N ILE A 312 -15.09 -29.03 31.00
CA ILE A 312 -15.87 -28.59 32.14
C ILE A 312 -16.45 -27.19 31.90
N ASN A 313 -17.43 -26.77 32.71
CA ASN A 313 -17.90 -25.38 32.72
C ASN A 313 -17.15 -24.53 33.77
N GLU A 314 -17.58 -23.27 33.95
CA GLU A 314 -17.01 -22.32 34.91
C GLU A 314 -17.25 -22.71 36.38
N GLU A 315 -18.19 -23.65 36.68
CA GLU A 315 -18.41 -24.19 38.00
C GLU A 315 -17.60 -25.46 38.29
N GLY A 316 -16.83 -25.95 37.30
CA GLY A 316 -16.08 -27.20 37.39
C GLY A 316 -16.90 -28.45 37.07
N THR A 317 -18.13 -28.29 36.56
CA THR A 317 -18.99 -29.41 36.19
C THR A 317 -18.56 -29.98 34.84
N GLU A 318 -18.41 -31.30 34.74
CA GLU A 318 -18.09 -31.98 33.50
C GLU A 318 -19.23 -31.83 32.49
N LEU A 319 -18.92 -31.25 31.31
CA LEU A 319 -19.83 -31.09 30.17
C LEU A 319 -19.61 -32.15 29.11
N ILE A 320 -18.35 -32.47 28.85
CA ILE A 320 -17.93 -33.53 27.91
C ILE A 320 -16.88 -34.37 28.61
N ALA A 321 -17.16 -35.64 28.77
CA ALA A 321 -16.26 -36.58 29.47
C ALA A 321 -14.90 -36.66 28.70
N PRO A 322 -13.78 -36.78 29.45
CA PRO A 322 -12.45 -36.96 28.87
C PRO A 322 -12.38 -38.21 27.99
N GLN A 323 -12.10 -38.05 26.71
CA GLN A 323 -12.08 -39.13 25.74
C GLN A 323 -11.14 -38.85 24.53
N PHE A 324 -10.69 -37.61 24.34
CA PHE A 324 -9.86 -37.21 23.24
C PHE A 324 -8.38 -37.20 23.64
N ASP A 325 -7.48 -37.36 22.67
CA ASP A 325 -6.05 -37.29 22.90
C ASP A 325 -5.59 -35.81 23.03
N ASP A 326 -6.29 -34.89 22.37
CA ASP A 326 -6.14 -33.43 22.52
C ASP A 326 -7.46 -32.72 22.28
N ALA A 327 -7.62 -31.55 22.90
CA ALA A 327 -8.81 -30.72 22.76
C ALA A 327 -8.47 -29.26 23.03
N ILE A 328 -8.93 -28.37 22.14
CA ILE A 328 -8.72 -26.91 22.27
C ILE A 328 -10.03 -26.19 22.59
N LEU A 329 -9.94 -24.90 22.88
CA LEU A 329 -11.10 -24.07 23.20
C LEU A 329 -12.13 -24.05 22.05
N PHE A 330 -13.42 -23.98 22.43
CA PHE A 330 -14.50 -23.77 21.48
C PHE A 330 -14.36 -22.40 20.81
N SER A 331 -14.42 -22.39 19.50
CA SER A 331 -14.54 -21.19 18.67
C SER A 331 -15.75 -21.35 17.76
N GLU A 332 -16.59 -20.34 17.69
CA GLU A 332 -17.81 -20.35 16.87
C GLU A 332 -18.72 -21.58 17.06
N GLY A 333 -18.76 -22.11 18.28
CA GLY A 333 -19.59 -23.28 18.66
C GLY A 333 -19.01 -24.63 18.26
N LEU A 334 -17.81 -24.69 17.72
CA LEU A 334 -17.06 -25.90 17.39
C LEU A 334 -15.72 -25.93 18.14
N ALA A 335 -15.26 -27.10 18.51
CA ALA A 335 -13.92 -27.30 19.04
C ALA A 335 -13.18 -28.34 18.24
N VAL A 336 -11.91 -28.08 17.98
CA VAL A 336 -11.02 -29.10 17.45
C VAL A 336 -10.73 -30.12 18.55
N VAL A 337 -10.82 -31.37 18.19
CA VAL A 337 -10.40 -32.49 19.01
C VAL A 337 -9.57 -33.45 18.18
N THR A 338 -8.60 -34.07 18.81
CA THR A 338 -7.74 -35.08 18.20
C THR A 338 -8.01 -36.45 18.84
N LEU A 339 -8.09 -37.47 18.02
CA LEU A 339 -8.18 -38.85 18.47
C LEU A 339 -7.45 -39.75 17.47
N ASN A 340 -6.55 -40.62 17.97
CA ASN A 340 -5.72 -41.49 17.16
C ASN A 340 -4.96 -40.72 16.04
N GLU A 341 -4.28 -39.62 16.43
CA GLU A 341 -3.48 -38.76 15.56
C GLU A 341 -4.28 -38.08 14.44
N LYS A 342 -5.60 -38.10 14.49
CA LYS A 342 -6.47 -37.37 13.54
C LYS A 342 -7.35 -36.36 14.24
N SER A 343 -7.36 -35.17 13.68
CA SER A 343 -8.15 -34.03 14.15
C SER A 343 -9.47 -33.91 13.42
N GLY A 344 -10.46 -33.38 14.07
CA GLY A 344 -11.77 -33.06 13.53
C GLY A 344 -12.52 -32.16 14.49
N TYR A 345 -13.82 -32.00 14.32
CA TYR A 345 -14.57 -31.00 15.07
C TYR A 345 -15.76 -31.59 15.77
N ILE A 346 -15.93 -31.18 17.03
CA ILE A 346 -17.12 -31.49 17.84
C ILE A 346 -17.93 -30.20 18.06
N ASN A 347 -19.24 -30.38 18.29
CA ASN A 347 -20.11 -29.32 18.78
C ASN A 347 -20.13 -29.33 20.33
N LYS A 348 -20.80 -28.36 20.93
CA LYS A 348 -20.94 -28.22 22.40
C LYS A 348 -21.64 -29.40 23.08
N SER A 349 -22.34 -30.27 22.34
CA SER A 349 -22.88 -31.52 22.91
C SER A 349 -21.85 -32.68 22.92
N GLY A 350 -20.62 -32.46 22.50
CA GLY A 350 -19.59 -33.48 22.37
C GLY A 350 -19.71 -34.38 21.13
N LYS A 351 -20.66 -34.08 20.24
CA LYS A 351 -20.87 -34.85 19.01
C LYS A 351 -19.87 -34.42 17.95
N VAL A 352 -19.21 -35.39 17.31
CA VAL A 352 -18.40 -35.15 16.12
C VAL A 352 -19.31 -34.67 15.00
N VAL A 353 -19.09 -33.45 14.52
CA VAL A 353 -19.83 -32.81 13.42
C VAL A 353 -19.02 -32.76 12.13
N LEU A 354 -17.70 -32.65 12.23
CA LEU A 354 -16.78 -32.85 11.11
C LEU A 354 -15.82 -34.01 11.47
N PRO A 355 -15.64 -35.00 10.57
CA PRO A 355 -14.95 -36.24 10.90
C PRO A 355 -13.47 -35.99 11.27
N LEU A 356 -12.94 -36.89 12.13
CA LEU A 356 -11.54 -36.87 12.54
C LEU A 356 -10.70 -37.52 11.44
N ILE A 357 -10.37 -36.74 10.43
CA ILE A 357 -9.62 -37.17 9.23
C ILE A 357 -8.42 -36.29 8.92
N TYR A 358 -8.37 -35.09 9.51
CA TYR A 358 -7.30 -34.13 9.25
C TYR A 358 -6.06 -34.52 10.05
N THR A 359 -4.88 -34.26 9.50
CA THR A 359 -3.61 -34.41 10.20
C THR A 359 -3.51 -33.36 11.30
N GLU A 360 -3.88 -32.11 10.98
CA GLU A 360 -4.02 -31.00 11.89
C GLU A 360 -5.27 -30.20 11.52
N ALA A 361 -5.84 -29.49 12.47
CA ALA A 361 -6.97 -28.62 12.24
C ALA A 361 -6.89 -27.40 13.18
N GLU A 362 -7.24 -26.24 12.67
CA GLU A 362 -7.31 -25.00 13.44
C GLU A 362 -8.74 -24.68 13.85
N SER A 363 -8.88 -23.79 14.85
CA SER A 363 -10.19 -23.30 15.27
C SER A 363 -10.90 -22.54 14.16
N PHE A 364 -12.23 -22.69 14.07
CA PHE A 364 -13.03 -21.87 13.17
C PHE A 364 -12.94 -20.38 13.53
N GLN A 365 -12.66 -19.57 12.50
CA GLN A 365 -12.65 -18.12 12.57
C GLN A 365 -13.40 -17.57 11.35
N ASN A 366 -14.39 -16.69 11.58
CA ASN A 366 -15.24 -16.11 10.52
C ASN A 366 -15.90 -17.15 9.58
N GLY A 367 -16.23 -18.34 10.14
CA GLY A 367 -16.90 -19.42 9.42
C GLY A 367 -15.99 -20.36 8.62
N TYR A 368 -14.68 -20.22 8.73
CA TYR A 368 -13.68 -21.03 8.04
C TYR A 368 -12.65 -21.59 9.02
N ALA A 369 -12.01 -22.68 8.64
CA ALA A 369 -10.91 -23.29 9.40
C ALA A 369 -9.85 -23.82 8.44
N ILE A 370 -8.58 -23.61 8.79
CA ILE A 370 -7.44 -24.19 8.09
C ILE A 370 -7.27 -25.62 8.56
N VAL A 371 -7.02 -26.53 7.63
CA VAL A 371 -6.80 -27.94 7.93
C VAL A 371 -5.62 -28.48 7.12
N LEU A 372 -4.85 -29.37 7.74
CA LEU A 372 -3.77 -30.10 7.10
C LEU A 372 -4.27 -31.47 6.68
N VAL A 373 -4.14 -31.80 5.42
CA VAL A 373 -4.45 -33.13 4.86
C VAL A 373 -3.20 -33.68 4.20
N ASP A 374 -2.73 -34.82 4.69
CA ASP A 374 -1.48 -35.46 4.31
C ASP A 374 -0.23 -34.58 4.52
N SER A 375 0.01 -33.56 3.80
CA SER A 375 1.12 -32.62 4.00
C SER A 375 0.82 -31.25 3.43
N LEU A 376 -0.44 -31.03 3.00
CA LEU A 376 -0.85 -29.79 2.35
C LEU A 376 -2.01 -29.14 3.10
N TYR A 377 -1.94 -27.83 3.22
CA TYR A 377 -2.98 -27.05 3.85
C TYR A 377 -4.10 -26.71 2.87
N GLY A 378 -5.31 -26.79 3.39
CA GLY A 378 -6.54 -26.35 2.75
C GLY A 378 -7.41 -25.60 3.75
N MET A 379 -8.53 -25.05 3.28
CA MET A 379 -9.49 -24.34 4.11
C MET A 379 -10.87 -24.94 3.91
N ILE A 380 -11.59 -25.18 5.02
CA ILE A 380 -12.94 -25.71 5.01
C ILE A 380 -13.94 -24.67 5.54
N ASN A 381 -15.19 -24.79 5.11
CA ASN A 381 -16.31 -24.09 5.72
C ASN A 381 -16.91 -24.92 6.86
N ARG A 382 -17.91 -24.40 7.57
CA ARG A 382 -18.58 -25.08 8.70
C ARG A 382 -19.32 -26.38 8.33
N LYS A 383 -19.50 -26.70 7.05
CA LYS A 383 -20.04 -27.96 6.58
C LYS A 383 -18.95 -29.01 6.31
N GLY A 384 -17.68 -28.64 6.43
CA GLY A 384 -16.54 -29.46 6.08
C GLY A 384 -16.25 -29.50 4.57
N GLU A 385 -16.86 -28.61 3.79
CA GLU A 385 -16.60 -28.50 2.36
C GLU A 385 -15.32 -27.65 2.16
N PHE A 386 -14.40 -28.12 1.33
CA PHE A 386 -13.21 -27.35 0.97
C PHE A 386 -13.58 -26.12 0.17
N VAL A 387 -13.28 -24.95 0.70
CA VAL A 387 -13.32 -23.67 -0.03
C VAL A 387 -11.97 -23.37 -0.67
N ILE A 388 -10.89 -23.86 -0.05
CA ILE A 388 -9.54 -23.95 -0.62
C ILE A 388 -9.14 -25.42 -0.49
N LYS A 389 -8.80 -26.06 -1.60
CA LYS A 389 -8.35 -27.44 -1.60
C LYS A 389 -6.98 -27.55 -0.91
N PRO A 390 -6.66 -28.72 -0.32
CA PRO A 390 -5.33 -28.94 0.26
C PRO A 390 -4.28 -29.08 -0.87
N GLU A 391 -3.70 -27.94 -1.26
CA GLU A 391 -2.73 -27.83 -2.35
C GLU A 391 -1.59 -26.85 -2.03
N TYR A 392 -1.56 -26.30 -0.81
CA TYR A 392 -0.58 -25.30 -0.38
C TYR A 392 0.34 -25.87 0.70
N ASP A 393 1.62 -25.45 0.67
CA ASP A 393 2.60 -25.79 1.71
C ASP A 393 2.26 -25.09 3.04
N GLU A 394 1.69 -23.87 2.97
CA GLU A 394 1.20 -23.09 4.11
C GLU A 394 -0.01 -22.23 3.70
N LEU A 395 -0.92 -22.02 4.63
CA LEU A 395 -2.00 -21.03 4.53
C LEU A 395 -2.00 -20.15 5.79
N GLY A 396 -2.02 -18.84 5.59
CA GLY A 396 -2.16 -17.88 6.67
C GLY A 396 -3.62 -17.62 7.06
N ASP A 397 -3.82 -16.92 8.17
CA ASP A 397 -5.12 -16.46 8.61
C ASP A 397 -5.86 -15.62 7.56
N VAL A 398 -7.19 -15.63 7.64
CA VAL A 398 -8.01 -14.79 6.76
C VAL A 398 -8.08 -13.37 7.30
N VAL A 399 -7.36 -12.46 6.67
CA VAL A 399 -7.37 -11.03 6.96
C VAL A 399 -7.98 -10.28 5.79
N GLU A 400 -8.96 -9.43 6.04
CA GLU A 400 -9.69 -8.66 5.00
C GLU A 400 -10.25 -9.52 3.85
N ASP A 401 -10.73 -10.73 4.17
CA ASP A 401 -11.28 -11.71 3.23
C ASP A 401 -10.24 -12.42 2.34
N VAL A 402 -8.97 -12.26 2.65
CA VAL A 402 -7.83 -12.82 1.90
C VAL A 402 -6.93 -13.57 2.86
N CYS A 403 -6.35 -14.67 2.43
CA CYS A 403 -5.24 -15.33 3.11
C CYS A 403 -4.02 -15.43 2.21
N ILE A 404 -2.85 -15.48 2.84
CA ILE A 404 -1.59 -15.76 2.19
C ILE A 404 -1.53 -17.28 1.96
N ALA A 405 -1.18 -17.68 0.76
CA ALA A 405 -0.93 -19.07 0.41
C ALA A 405 0.52 -19.23 -0.04
N VAL A 406 1.19 -20.24 0.47
CA VAL A 406 2.57 -20.56 0.09
C VAL A 406 2.57 -21.85 -0.71
N GLN A 407 3.25 -21.86 -1.84
CA GLN A 407 3.47 -23.01 -2.68
C GLN A 407 4.89 -22.94 -3.29
N ASP A 408 5.64 -24.03 -3.20
CA ASP A 408 7.02 -24.12 -3.71
C ASP A 408 7.94 -23.00 -3.16
N GLY A 409 7.73 -22.60 -1.90
CA GLY A 409 8.50 -21.57 -1.21
C GLY A 409 8.23 -20.15 -1.68
N LYS A 410 7.19 -19.92 -2.50
CA LYS A 410 6.71 -18.60 -2.90
C LYS A 410 5.33 -18.33 -2.34
N SER A 411 5.08 -17.08 -2.00
CA SER A 411 3.81 -16.63 -1.47
C SER A 411 2.91 -16.05 -2.55
N GLY A 412 1.61 -16.19 -2.35
CA GLY A 412 0.56 -15.60 -3.16
C GLY A 412 -0.66 -15.30 -2.32
N TYR A 413 -1.74 -14.88 -2.95
CA TYR A 413 -2.96 -14.50 -2.25
C TYR A 413 -4.17 -15.23 -2.82
N ILE A 414 -4.99 -15.72 -1.91
CA ILE A 414 -6.24 -16.40 -2.22
C ILE A 414 -7.37 -15.82 -1.35
N SER A 415 -8.53 -15.61 -1.94
CA SER A 415 -9.68 -15.14 -1.17
C SER A 415 -10.24 -16.26 -0.29
N LYS A 416 -10.95 -15.92 0.78
CA LYS A 416 -11.67 -16.89 1.63
C LYS A 416 -12.70 -17.76 0.88
N SER A 417 -13.04 -17.43 -0.35
CA SER A 417 -13.91 -18.22 -1.22
C SER A 417 -13.15 -19.18 -2.14
N GLY A 418 -11.83 -19.29 -2.01
CA GLY A 418 -10.99 -20.13 -2.83
C GLY A 418 -10.61 -19.55 -4.20
N LYS A 419 -10.94 -18.28 -4.46
CA LYS A 419 -10.53 -17.62 -5.70
C LYS A 419 -9.08 -17.12 -5.56
N LYS A 420 -8.18 -17.55 -6.42
CA LYS A 420 -6.83 -16.99 -6.52
C LYS A 420 -6.92 -15.51 -6.88
N ILE A 421 -6.25 -14.67 -6.09
CA ILE A 421 -6.07 -13.24 -6.34
C ILE A 421 -4.76 -13.04 -7.08
N THR A 422 -3.71 -13.75 -6.65
CA THR A 422 -2.42 -13.82 -7.34
C THR A 422 -1.93 -15.27 -7.35
N GLU A 423 -1.03 -15.60 -8.27
CA GLU A 423 -0.24 -16.82 -8.17
C GLU A 423 0.80 -16.69 -7.04
N CYS A 424 1.36 -17.83 -6.59
CA CYS A 424 2.44 -17.85 -5.61
C CYS A 424 3.77 -17.51 -6.30
N VAL A 425 4.06 -16.22 -6.40
CA VAL A 425 5.21 -15.66 -7.12
C VAL A 425 6.08 -14.74 -6.26
N TYR A 426 5.60 -14.34 -5.08
CA TYR A 426 6.28 -13.40 -4.21
C TYR A 426 7.29 -14.10 -3.30
N ASP A 427 8.44 -13.47 -3.10
CA ASP A 427 9.45 -13.87 -2.10
C ASP A 427 8.97 -13.57 -0.68
N LEU A 428 8.20 -12.49 -0.53
CA LEU A 428 7.56 -12.07 0.70
C LEU A 428 6.14 -11.60 0.37
N ALA A 429 5.19 -11.94 1.23
CA ALA A 429 3.83 -11.43 1.18
C ALA A 429 3.37 -11.11 2.61
N ASN A 430 2.92 -9.88 2.84
CA ASN A 430 2.33 -9.47 4.11
C ASN A 430 0.80 -9.55 4.04
N GLU A 431 0.15 -9.62 5.20
CA GLU A 431 -1.30 -9.53 5.30
C GLU A 431 -1.84 -8.21 4.74
N PHE A 432 -3.08 -8.24 4.27
CA PHE A 432 -3.77 -7.04 3.82
C PHE A 432 -4.17 -6.16 5.01
N HIS A 433 -3.84 -4.87 4.90
CA HIS A 433 -4.27 -3.83 5.83
C HIS A 433 -4.84 -2.64 5.06
N ASP A 434 -6.08 -2.24 5.38
CA ASP A 434 -6.81 -1.15 4.71
C ASP A 434 -6.86 -1.31 3.16
N GLY A 435 -6.89 -2.56 2.68
CA GLY A 435 -7.00 -2.91 1.27
C GLY A 435 -5.69 -2.99 0.50
N PHE A 436 -4.54 -2.98 1.17
CA PHE A 436 -3.22 -3.06 0.57
C PHE A 436 -2.34 -4.10 1.26
N ALA A 437 -1.43 -4.71 0.51
CA ALA A 437 -0.43 -5.61 1.04
C ALA A 437 0.95 -5.33 0.43
N ILE A 438 1.98 -5.37 1.27
CA ILE A 438 3.37 -5.27 0.82
C ILE A 438 3.80 -6.65 0.34
N VAL A 439 4.42 -6.69 -0.82
CA VAL A 439 4.99 -7.91 -1.41
C VAL A 439 6.43 -7.66 -1.86
N ALA A 440 7.22 -8.70 -1.94
CA ALA A 440 8.56 -8.61 -2.52
C ALA A 440 8.70 -9.55 -3.73
N VAL A 441 9.39 -9.08 -4.75
CA VAL A 441 9.80 -9.83 -5.95
C VAL A 441 11.26 -9.51 -6.20
N ASP A 442 12.10 -10.54 -6.34
CA ASP A 442 13.55 -10.39 -6.55
C ASP A 442 14.19 -9.41 -5.54
N GLU A 443 13.89 -9.62 -4.25
CA GLU A 443 14.34 -8.79 -3.12
C GLU A 443 13.89 -7.32 -3.15
N LYS A 444 12.99 -6.93 -4.08
CA LYS A 444 12.41 -5.58 -4.13
C LYS A 444 10.97 -5.57 -3.66
N HIS A 445 10.65 -4.60 -2.82
CA HIS A 445 9.34 -4.44 -2.23
C HIS A 445 8.45 -3.54 -3.09
N GLY A 446 7.19 -3.94 -3.22
CA GLY A 446 6.11 -3.21 -3.86
C GLY A 446 4.82 -3.29 -3.04
N LEU A 447 3.79 -2.63 -3.50
CA LEU A 447 2.47 -2.59 -2.86
C LEU A 447 1.41 -3.07 -3.84
N ILE A 448 0.59 -4.01 -3.43
CA ILE A 448 -0.56 -4.49 -4.21
C ILE A 448 -1.88 -4.12 -3.54
N ASN A 449 -2.94 -4.02 -4.32
CA ASN A 449 -4.31 -3.88 -3.84
C ASN A 449 -5.02 -5.24 -3.71
N THR A 450 -6.27 -5.24 -3.23
CA THR A 450 -7.08 -6.46 -3.04
C THR A 450 -7.43 -7.22 -4.34
N LEU A 451 -7.11 -6.65 -5.50
CA LEU A 451 -7.22 -7.34 -6.79
C LEU A 451 -5.90 -8.01 -7.22
N GLY A 452 -4.87 -7.95 -6.39
CA GLY A 452 -3.54 -8.47 -6.68
C GLY A 452 -2.74 -7.62 -7.67
N LYS A 453 -3.13 -6.35 -7.86
CA LYS A 453 -2.47 -5.44 -8.80
C LYS A 453 -1.52 -4.52 -8.10
N PHE A 454 -0.35 -4.31 -8.68
CA PHE A 454 0.61 -3.36 -8.17
C PHE A 454 0.04 -1.93 -8.18
N VAL A 455 0.09 -1.30 -7.03
CA VAL A 455 -0.12 0.14 -6.83
C VAL A 455 1.24 0.83 -6.83
N ILE A 456 2.22 0.14 -6.26
CA ILE A 456 3.64 0.50 -6.30
C ILE A 456 4.38 -0.73 -6.81
N GLU A 457 5.05 -0.59 -7.94
CA GLU A 457 5.88 -1.66 -8.50
C GLU A 457 7.01 -2.04 -7.53
N PRO A 458 7.54 -3.29 -7.56
CA PRO A 458 8.61 -3.74 -6.68
C PRO A 458 9.94 -3.08 -7.06
N LEU A 459 10.16 -1.87 -6.56
CA LEU A 459 11.33 -1.03 -6.89
C LEU A 459 12.18 -0.70 -5.66
N TYR A 460 11.63 -0.81 -4.46
CA TYR A 460 12.27 -0.39 -3.22
C TYR A 460 13.01 -1.54 -2.55
N ASP A 461 14.14 -1.23 -1.88
CA ASP A 461 14.88 -2.21 -1.09
C ASP A 461 14.03 -2.67 0.12
N GLU A 462 13.28 -1.75 0.70
CA GLU A 462 12.34 -2.02 1.78
C GLU A 462 11.16 -1.03 1.70
N LEU A 463 9.98 -1.49 2.07
CA LEU A 463 8.75 -0.71 2.09
C LEU A 463 7.98 -1.03 3.37
N VAL A 464 7.60 0.00 4.14
CA VAL A 464 6.92 -0.15 5.43
C VAL A 464 5.84 0.91 5.57
N ALA A 465 4.62 0.52 5.94
CA ALA A 465 3.56 1.46 6.27
C ALA A 465 3.87 2.18 7.61
N ILE A 466 3.84 3.50 7.62
CA ILE A 466 4.09 4.34 8.80
C ILE A 466 2.88 5.19 9.20
N SER A 467 1.84 5.18 8.39
CA SER A 467 0.49 5.66 8.68
C SER A 467 -0.47 5.09 7.63
N ARG A 468 -1.77 5.39 7.75
CA ARG A 468 -2.78 4.97 6.76
C ARG A 468 -2.54 5.52 5.35
N SER A 469 -1.80 6.61 5.21
CA SER A 469 -1.61 7.30 3.92
C SER A 469 -0.14 7.51 3.55
N ARG A 470 0.77 6.97 4.35
CA ARG A 470 2.21 7.17 4.18
C ARG A 470 2.96 5.86 4.38
N MET A 471 3.96 5.66 3.54
CA MET A 471 4.92 4.58 3.65
C MET A 471 6.33 5.15 3.72
N LYS A 472 7.19 4.56 4.51
CA LYS A 472 8.62 4.74 4.33
C LYS A 472 9.14 3.71 3.34
N ALA A 473 9.98 4.15 2.45
CA ALA A 473 10.61 3.31 1.45
C ALA A 473 12.13 3.51 1.51
N SER A 474 12.87 2.44 1.32
CA SER A 474 14.32 2.46 1.25
C SER A 474 14.78 2.31 -0.20
N ASN A 475 15.79 3.09 -0.58
CA ASN A 475 16.44 3.00 -1.87
C ASN A 475 17.92 3.35 -1.69
N ASN A 476 18.83 2.43 -2.04
CA ASN A 476 20.27 2.58 -1.87
C ASN A 476 20.66 2.97 -0.40
N ASP A 477 20.18 2.18 0.57
CA ASP A 477 20.41 2.38 2.01
C ASP A 477 19.92 3.72 2.58
N LYS A 478 19.07 4.45 1.85
CA LYS A 478 18.44 5.67 2.33
C LYS A 478 16.93 5.57 2.32
N TRP A 479 16.35 6.08 3.39
CA TRP A 479 14.92 6.13 3.58
C TRP A 479 14.34 7.44 3.07
N GLY A 480 13.17 7.35 2.49
CA GLY A 480 12.29 8.46 2.14
C GLY A 480 10.86 8.15 2.58
N VAL A 481 9.97 9.09 2.40
CA VAL A 481 8.52 8.91 2.60
C VAL A 481 7.82 9.04 1.26
N ILE A 482 6.93 8.13 0.98
CA ILE A 482 6.08 8.12 -0.20
C ILE A 482 4.60 8.05 0.20
N ASP A 483 3.71 8.49 -0.66
CA ASP A 483 2.27 8.23 -0.51
C ASP A 483 1.92 6.80 -0.98
N MET A 484 0.65 6.43 -0.84
CA MET A 484 0.15 5.11 -1.25
C MET A 484 0.18 4.89 -2.78
N ASN A 485 0.53 5.89 -3.58
CA ASN A 485 0.69 5.78 -5.03
C ASN A 485 2.17 5.76 -5.46
N GLY A 486 3.10 5.82 -4.49
CA GLY A 486 4.53 5.86 -4.75
C GLY A 486 5.09 7.27 -5.03
N ASN A 487 4.29 8.34 -4.87
CA ASN A 487 4.81 9.71 -5.02
C ASN A 487 5.66 10.09 -3.82
N THR A 488 6.85 10.63 -4.08
CA THR A 488 7.78 11.04 -3.02
C THR A 488 7.26 12.26 -2.26
N ILE A 489 7.10 12.10 -0.95
CA ILE A 489 6.75 13.14 0.01
C ILE A 489 8.01 13.70 0.68
N ALA A 490 8.87 12.81 1.18
CA ALA A 490 10.19 13.17 1.69
C ALA A 490 11.27 12.42 0.91
N THR A 491 12.29 13.14 0.48
CA THR A 491 13.38 12.60 -0.35
C THR A 491 14.18 11.50 0.36
N PHE A 492 14.80 10.61 -0.41
CA PHE A 492 15.59 9.47 0.08
C PHE A 492 16.98 9.92 0.58
N ILE A 493 17.01 10.58 1.73
CA ILE A 493 18.25 11.10 2.36
C ILE A 493 18.44 10.65 3.80
N TYR A 494 17.41 10.08 4.41
CA TYR A 494 17.42 9.71 5.82
C TYR A 494 18.10 8.36 6.05
N ASP A 495 18.76 8.21 7.20
CA ASP A 495 19.32 6.94 7.63
C ASP A 495 18.22 6.02 8.18
N ASP A 496 17.16 6.58 8.76
CA ASP A 496 15.93 5.87 9.17
C ASP A 496 14.80 6.85 9.44
N ILE A 497 13.54 6.37 9.33
CA ILE A 497 12.31 7.12 9.59
C ILE A 497 11.38 6.23 10.41
N GLY A 498 10.83 6.76 11.53
CA GLY A 498 9.85 6.09 12.37
C GLY A 498 8.40 6.34 11.94
N ASP A 499 7.46 5.76 12.70
CA ASP A 499 6.02 5.96 12.46
C ASP A 499 5.60 7.40 12.79
N TYR A 500 4.54 7.86 12.11
CA TYR A 500 3.89 9.12 12.47
C TYR A 500 3.06 8.96 13.74
N ASN A 501 3.31 9.83 14.70
CA ASN A 501 2.53 9.94 15.93
C ASN A 501 2.29 11.43 16.18
N ASP A 502 1.06 11.80 16.47
CA ASP A 502 0.63 13.21 16.60
C ASP A 502 1.07 14.09 15.40
N GLY A 503 1.07 13.52 14.18
CA GLY A 503 1.42 14.17 12.93
C GLY A 503 2.93 14.33 12.66
N LEU A 504 3.80 13.77 13.50
CA LEU A 504 5.25 13.85 13.39
C LEU A 504 5.92 12.47 13.42
N ALA A 505 6.89 12.25 12.53
CA ALA A 505 7.73 11.08 12.49
C ALA A 505 9.18 11.42 12.89
N LEU A 506 9.80 10.57 13.72
CA LEU A 506 11.23 10.67 13.94
C LEU A 506 11.96 10.36 12.63
N ALA A 507 12.92 11.21 12.27
CA ALA A 507 13.82 10.96 11.16
C ALA A 507 15.28 11.12 11.61
N SER A 508 16.15 10.26 11.10
CA SER A 508 17.59 10.33 11.43
C SER A 508 18.41 10.57 10.17
N MET A 509 19.49 11.31 10.33
CA MET A 509 20.45 11.61 9.27
C MET A 509 21.83 11.90 9.87
N ASN A 510 22.87 11.23 9.38
CA ASN A 510 24.26 11.43 9.82
C ASN A 510 24.43 11.31 11.35
N GLY A 511 23.79 10.31 11.97
CA GLY A 511 23.85 10.07 13.40
C GLY A 511 23.14 11.10 14.28
N LYS A 512 22.32 11.96 13.67
CA LYS A 512 21.43 12.89 14.35
C LYS A 512 19.97 12.55 14.04
N TYR A 513 19.06 12.98 14.93
CA TYR A 513 17.64 12.87 14.69
C TYR A 513 16.91 14.19 14.93
N GLY A 514 15.78 14.29 14.33
CA GLY A 514 14.77 15.31 14.47
C GLY A 514 13.41 14.73 14.12
N TYR A 515 12.47 15.58 13.74
CA TYR A 515 11.14 15.13 13.36
C TYR A 515 10.66 15.86 12.11
N ILE A 516 10.05 15.10 11.23
CA ILE A 516 9.39 15.57 10.01
C ILE A 516 7.87 15.43 10.14
N ASP A 517 7.12 16.33 9.50
CA ASP A 517 5.67 16.23 9.40
C ASP A 517 5.23 15.35 8.23
N GLU A 518 3.91 15.19 8.07
CA GLU A 518 3.30 14.40 7.00
C GLU A 518 3.53 14.97 5.60
N GLN A 519 4.06 16.19 5.46
CA GLN A 519 4.49 16.81 4.23
C GLN A 519 6.00 16.65 3.99
N GLY A 520 6.71 15.94 4.88
CA GLY A 520 8.16 15.75 4.82
C GLY A 520 8.97 16.97 5.26
N ILE A 521 8.33 17.97 5.89
CA ILE A 521 8.98 19.20 6.35
C ILE A 521 9.55 18.97 7.75
N GLU A 522 10.82 19.32 7.93
CA GLU A 522 11.48 19.27 9.23
C GLU A 522 10.81 20.26 10.21
N ARG A 523 10.18 19.74 11.28
CA ARG A 523 9.56 20.52 12.35
C ARG A 523 10.45 20.64 13.56
N ILE A 524 11.13 19.56 13.90
CA ILE A 524 12.15 19.58 14.94
C ILE A 524 13.51 19.30 14.28
N PRO A 525 14.49 20.22 14.41
CA PRO A 525 15.74 20.12 13.67
C PRO A 525 16.54 18.85 14.00
N MET A 526 17.19 18.28 12.99
CA MET A 526 18.07 17.09 13.11
C MET A 526 19.38 17.41 13.79
N LYS A 527 19.32 17.70 15.07
CA LYS A 527 20.47 18.07 15.91
C LYS A 527 20.65 17.17 17.14
N TYR A 528 19.67 16.35 17.47
CA TYR A 528 19.70 15.46 18.61
C TYR A 528 20.46 14.19 18.30
N GLN A 529 21.07 13.57 19.31
CA GLN A 529 21.93 12.41 19.11
C GLN A 529 21.08 11.14 18.92
N TYR A 530 21.18 10.54 17.74
CA TYR A 530 20.46 9.32 17.39
C TYR A 530 21.08 8.08 18.04
N ASN A 531 20.23 7.14 18.45
CA ASN A 531 20.54 5.74 18.64
C ASN A 531 19.34 4.88 18.18
N SER A 532 19.57 3.63 17.79
CA SER A 532 18.57 2.76 17.21
C SER A 532 17.34 2.50 18.11
N THR A 533 17.49 2.57 19.45
CA THR A 533 16.36 2.39 20.37
C THR A 533 15.33 3.51 20.29
N LEU A 534 15.68 4.67 19.73
CA LEU A 534 14.78 5.81 19.58
C LEU A 534 13.67 5.56 18.56
N MET A 535 13.86 4.70 17.56
CA MET A 535 12.79 4.37 16.61
C MET A 535 11.56 3.82 17.32
N ASN A 536 11.74 3.07 18.38
CA ASN A 536 10.66 2.50 19.17
C ASN A 536 10.20 3.40 20.33
N THR A 537 11.09 4.26 20.89
CA THR A 537 10.83 5.03 22.11
C THR A 537 10.68 6.52 21.89
N GLY A 538 11.11 7.05 20.75
CA GLY A 538 11.06 8.47 20.39
C GLY A 538 9.78 8.89 19.69
N LYS A 539 8.64 8.29 20.06
CA LYS A 539 7.33 8.60 19.48
C LYS A 539 6.66 9.75 20.24
N PHE A 540 5.98 10.61 19.51
CA PHE A 540 5.08 11.58 20.13
C PHE A 540 3.92 10.86 20.83
N SER A 541 3.49 11.41 21.95
CA SER A 541 2.31 10.94 22.68
C SER A 541 1.62 12.11 23.37
N ASN A 542 0.33 12.28 23.11
CA ASN A 542 -0.47 13.36 23.64
C ASN A 542 0.12 14.75 23.38
N GLY A 543 0.73 14.96 22.21
CA GLY A 543 1.33 16.23 21.81
C GLY A 543 2.75 16.48 22.34
N TYR A 544 3.40 15.50 22.96
CA TYR A 544 4.73 15.65 23.56
C TYR A 544 5.69 14.55 23.14
N VAL A 545 6.98 14.90 23.15
CA VAL A 545 8.07 13.95 22.91
C VAL A 545 9.25 14.23 23.85
N VAL A 546 9.98 13.19 24.21
CA VAL A 546 11.23 13.30 24.97
C VAL A 546 12.41 13.31 24.02
N LEU A 547 13.07 14.45 23.89
CA LEU A 547 14.28 14.63 23.09
C LEU A 547 15.54 14.32 23.93
N ARG A 548 16.50 13.63 23.35
CA ARG A 548 17.77 13.29 24.01
C ARG A 548 18.89 14.20 23.54
N GLN A 549 19.53 14.89 24.48
CA GLN A 549 20.67 15.75 24.22
C GLN A 549 21.80 15.45 25.20
N LYS A 550 22.87 14.74 24.74
CA LYS A 550 23.93 14.21 25.60
C LYS A 550 23.31 13.31 26.70
N ASN A 551 23.55 13.64 27.97
CA ASN A 551 23.07 12.90 29.13
C ASN A 551 21.76 13.43 29.72
N LYS A 552 21.06 14.33 28.99
CA LYS A 552 19.80 14.94 29.44
C LYS A 552 18.67 14.56 28.52
N THR A 553 17.49 14.47 29.08
CA THR A 553 16.23 14.43 28.31
C THR A 553 15.55 15.80 28.40
N LEU A 554 14.97 16.23 27.29
CA LEU A 554 14.20 17.47 27.18
C LEU A 554 12.78 17.09 26.77
N LEU A 555 11.78 17.72 27.35
CA LEU A 555 10.40 17.56 26.90
C LEU A 555 10.11 18.64 25.87
N ALA A 556 9.57 18.24 24.72
CA ALA A 556 9.16 19.15 23.66
C ALA A 556 7.71 18.90 23.25
N ASP A 557 7.02 19.95 22.80
CA ASP A 557 5.73 19.84 22.15
C ASP A 557 5.88 19.62 20.62
N THR A 558 4.76 19.50 19.92
CA THR A 558 4.72 19.29 18.46
C THR A 558 5.30 20.44 17.63
N SER A 559 5.45 21.64 18.22
CA SER A 559 6.14 22.77 17.57
C SER A 559 7.64 22.72 17.74
N GLY A 560 8.15 21.80 18.59
CA GLY A 560 9.56 21.73 19.01
C GLY A 560 9.92 22.69 20.15
N ALA A 561 8.92 23.35 20.76
CA ALA A 561 9.15 24.20 21.91
C ALA A 561 9.53 23.36 23.14
N ILE A 562 10.63 23.72 23.78
CA ILE A 562 11.16 22.98 24.93
C ILE A 562 10.46 23.42 26.21
N ILE A 563 9.90 22.44 26.92
CA ILE A 563 9.34 22.62 28.25
C ILE A 563 10.44 22.36 29.28
N SER A 564 10.70 23.33 30.15
CA SER A 564 11.72 23.18 31.16
C SER A 564 11.28 23.74 32.52
N PHE A 565 11.58 22.98 33.59
CA PHE A 565 11.29 23.38 34.96
C PHE A 565 12.58 23.50 35.77
N SER A 566 12.58 24.43 36.73
CA SER A 566 13.76 24.65 37.56
C SER A 566 14.16 23.42 38.36
N GLY A 567 15.43 23.06 38.26
CA GLY A 567 16.01 21.93 39.00
C GLY A 567 15.58 20.53 38.52
N VAL A 568 14.94 20.41 37.34
CA VAL A 568 14.68 19.12 36.70
C VAL A 568 15.87 18.73 35.83
N GLU A 569 16.34 17.51 35.99
CA GLU A 569 17.48 16.94 35.28
C GLU A 569 17.06 16.20 34.01
N GLN A 570 15.95 15.46 34.08
CA GLN A 570 15.37 14.69 32.98
C GLN A 570 13.85 14.67 33.03
N TYR A 571 13.25 14.44 31.86
CA TYR A 571 11.80 14.37 31.65
C TYR A 571 11.41 13.01 31.06
N GLY A 572 10.22 12.53 31.43
CA GLY A 572 9.47 11.48 30.73
C GLY A 572 8.29 12.07 29.99
N LEU A 573 7.55 11.24 29.25
CA LEU A 573 6.33 11.64 28.55
C LEU A 573 5.22 11.93 29.56
N PRO A 574 4.44 13.02 29.36
CA PRO A 574 3.26 13.32 30.17
C PRO A 574 2.18 12.23 30.04
N GLY A 575 1.54 11.91 31.15
CA GLY A 575 0.38 11.03 31.20
C GLY A 575 -0.64 11.55 32.21
N GLN A 576 -1.89 11.71 31.80
CA GLN A 576 -3.01 12.17 32.63
C GLN A 576 -2.70 13.46 33.44
N GLY A 577 -2.02 14.43 32.79
CA GLY A 577 -1.67 15.72 33.41
C GLY A 577 -0.46 15.71 34.35
N LEU A 578 0.24 14.58 34.46
CA LEU A 578 1.46 14.43 35.24
C LEU A 578 2.64 14.12 34.33
N ILE A 579 3.74 14.83 34.56
CA ILE A 579 5.01 14.70 33.83
C ILE A 579 6.00 13.95 34.74
N PRO A 580 6.55 12.80 34.30
CA PRO A 580 7.69 12.19 34.98
C PRO A 580 8.89 13.14 34.96
N VAL A 581 9.46 13.45 36.12
CA VAL A 581 10.60 14.34 36.28
C VAL A 581 11.65 13.73 37.16
N MET A 582 12.92 13.90 36.77
CA MET A 582 14.04 13.47 37.61
C MET A 582 14.67 14.68 38.32
N LYS A 583 14.88 14.54 39.64
CA LYS A 583 15.66 15.43 40.47
C LYS A 583 16.58 14.59 41.41
N ASN A 584 17.79 14.99 41.56
CA ASN A 584 18.77 14.28 42.39
C ASN A 584 18.85 12.78 42.03
N LYS A 585 18.90 12.45 40.74
CA LYS A 585 18.94 11.09 40.19
C LYS A 585 17.77 10.19 40.58
N LYS A 586 16.67 10.76 41.07
CA LYS A 586 15.44 10.05 41.39
C LYS A 586 14.27 10.61 40.60
N TRP A 587 13.36 9.73 40.20
CA TRP A 587 12.16 10.05 39.48
C TRP A 587 10.97 10.30 40.42
N GLY A 588 10.18 11.28 40.08
CA GLY A 588 8.88 11.62 40.65
C GLY A 588 8.00 12.23 39.57
N TYR A 589 6.97 12.98 39.95
CA TYR A 589 6.07 13.60 39.01
C TYR A 589 5.76 15.05 39.36
N ALA A 590 5.70 15.88 38.31
CA ALA A 590 5.24 17.25 38.38
C ALA A 590 3.91 17.40 37.58
N ASP A 591 3.12 18.39 37.90
CA ASP A 591 2.03 18.81 37.02
C ASP A 591 2.56 19.59 35.82
N MET A 592 1.66 19.96 34.90
CA MET A 592 2.00 20.70 33.66
C MET A 592 2.57 22.11 33.94
N THR A 593 2.47 22.61 35.15
CA THR A 593 3.06 23.90 35.58
C THR A 593 4.47 23.75 36.20
N GLY A 594 4.91 22.51 36.39
CA GLY A 594 6.21 22.17 36.99
C GLY A 594 6.17 22.02 38.51
N LYS A 595 5.01 22.11 39.16
CA LYS A 595 4.84 21.87 40.58
C LYS A 595 4.93 20.36 40.87
N ILE A 596 5.87 19.96 41.74
CA ILE A 596 6.03 18.57 42.16
C ILE A 596 4.77 18.07 42.87
N LYS A 597 4.16 17.03 42.35
CA LYS A 597 3.00 16.32 42.92
C LYS A 597 3.42 15.05 43.67
N ILE A 598 4.32 14.29 43.07
CA ILE A 598 4.89 13.10 43.69
C ILE A 598 6.40 13.32 43.83
N GLN A 599 6.88 13.26 45.06
CA GLN A 599 8.29 13.55 45.36
C GLN A 599 9.22 12.55 44.65
N PRO A 600 10.34 13.02 44.07
CA PRO A 600 11.35 12.16 43.45
C PRO A 600 11.96 11.19 44.47
N LYS A 601 11.64 9.92 44.31
CA LYS A 601 12.14 8.83 45.20
C LYS A 601 12.39 7.51 44.45
N TYR A 602 11.90 7.37 43.24
CA TYR A 602 11.97 6.14 42.45
C TYR A 602 13.22 6.09 41.57
N ASP A 603 13.68 4.88 41.25
CA ASP A 603 14.80 4.64 40.33
C ASP A 603 14.35 4.79 38.85
N MET A 604 13.09 4.43 38.56
CA MET A 604 12.44 4.54 37.24
C MET A 604 10.95 4.72 37.44
N VAL A 605 10.31 5.43 36.52
CA VAL A 605 8.85 5.58 36.47
C VAL A 605 8.36 5.54 35.03
N GLU A 606 7.16 5.11 34.81
CA GLU A 606 6.44 5.23 33.54
C GLU A 606 5.36 6.33 33.62
N SER A 607 4.83 6.74 32.48
CA SER A 607 3.71 7.72 32.42
C SER A 607 2.47 7.16 33.06
N PHE A 608 1.62 8.03 33.63
CA PHE A 608 0.31 7.63 34.15
C PHE A 608 -0.60 7.20 33.02
N HIS A 609 -1.22 6.03 33.22
CA HIS A 609 -2.23 5.48 32.33
C HIS A 609 -3.36 4.84 33.19
N ASN A 610 -4.62 5.14 32.86
CA ASN A 610 -5.80 4.62 33.63
C ASN A 610 -5.70 4.82 35.16
N GLY A 611 -5.16 5.97 35.59
CA GLY A 611 -5.06 6.36 37.01
C GLY A 611 -3.86 5.75 37.75
N ILE A 612 -3.05 4.96 37.12
CA ILE A 612 -1.88 4.28 37.73
C ILE A 612 -0.59 4.49 36.94
N ALA A 613 0.54 4.36 37.61
CA ALA A 613 1.86 4.37 36.96
C ALA A 613 2.75 3.29 37.56
N LYS A 614 3.48 2.60 36.68
CA LYS A 614 4.51 1.65 37.08
C LYS A 614 5.75 2.39 37.55
N VAL A 615 6.28 1.97 38.69
CA VAL A 615 7.46 2.55 39.30
C VAL A 615 8.46 1.46 39.69
N LYS A 616 9.74 1.82 39.69
CA LYS A 616 10.83 0.93 40.14
C LYS A 616 11.56 1.53 41.33
N SER A 617 11.82 0.70 42.33
CA SER A 617 12.64 1.07 43.49
C SER A 617 13.48 -0.12 43.92
N LYS A 618 14.78 0.10 44.20
CA LYS A 618 15.73 -0.94 44.64
C LYS A 618 15.73 -2.19 43.74
N GLY A 619 15.56 -2.00 42.44
CA GLY A 619 15.58 -3.07 41.46
C GLY A 619 14.23 -3.72 41.15
N PHE A 620 13.18 -3.48 41.98
CA PHE A 620 11.84 -4.10 41.85
C PHE A 620 10.80 -3.10 41.36
N PHE A 621 9.81 -3.61 40.66
CA PHE A 621 8.67 -2.84 40.17
C PHE A 621 7.47 -2.95 41.10
N GLY A 622 6.71 -1.87 41.15
CA GLY A 622 5.40 -1.75 41.77
C GLY A 622 4.53 -0.75 41.02
N VAL A 623 3.39 -0.41 41.56
CA VAL A 623 2.41 0.52 40.94
C VAL A 623 1.96 1.53 41.95
N ILE A 624 1.83 2.79 41.54
CA ILE A 624 1.28 3.89 42.33
C ILE A 624 0.05 4.47 41.69
N ASP A 625 -0.82 5.10 42.47
CA ASP A 625 -1.89 5.96 41.97
C ASP A 625 -1.42 7.40 41.72
N SER A 626 -2.33 8.25 41.18
CA SER A 626 -2.03 9.66 40.86
C SER A 626 -1.74 10.53 42.07
N THR A 627 -1.99 10.06 43.29
CA THR A 627 -1.61 10.74 44.55
C THR A 627 -0.20 10.37 45.01
N GLY A 628 0.37 9.30 44.44
CA GLY A 628 1.67 8.73 44.81
C GLY A 628 1.56 7.67 45.90
N ALA A 629 0.31 7.25 46.23
CA ALA A 629 0.09 6.11 47.15
C ALA A 629 0.40 4.79 46.43
N SER A 630 0.99 3.85 47.19
CA SER A 630 1.31 2.51 46.65
C SER A 630 0.02 1.73 46.43
N VAL A 631 -0.23 1.31 45.18
CA VAL A 631 -1.25 0.33 44.82
C VAL A 631 -0.64 -1.09 44.94
N ILE A 632 0.57 -1.25 44.40
CA ILE A 632 1.38 -2.47 44.53
C ILE A 632 2.77 -2.07 45.03
N GLU A 633 3.22 -2.71 46.08
CA GLU A 633 4.57 -2.52 46.59
C GLU A 633 5.64 -2.90 45.54
N THR A 634 6.79 -2.25 45.63
CA THR A 634 7.92 -2.51 44.74
C THR A 634 8.65 -3.79 45.13
N VAL A 635 8.09 -4.94 44.79
CA VAL A 635 8.58 -6.29 45.16
C VAL A 635 8.62 -7.28 44.01
N TYR A 636 8.18 -6.87 42.81
CA TYR A 636 8.10 -7.74 41.64
C TYR A 636 9.22 -7.42 40.61
N ASP A 637 9.65 -8.45 39.88
CA ASP A 637 10.61 -8.28 38.78
C ASP A 637 9.99 -7.52 37.59
N ASN A 638 8.68 -7.63 37.39
CA ASN A 638 7.91 -6.81 36.46
C ASN A 638 6.43 -6.75 36.88
N VAL A 639 5.75 -5.69 36.46
CA VAL A 639 4.29 -5.52 36.55
C VAL A 639 3.78 -5.08 35.19
N ILE A 640 2.77 -5.78 34.66
CA ILE A 640 2.18 -5.53 33.35
C ILE A 640 0.69 -5.26 33.58
N PRO A 641 0.25 -3.99 33.55
CA PRO A 641 -1.17 -3.66 33.65
C PRO A 641 -1.96 -4.23 32.46
N GLN A 642 -3.05 -4.93 32.76
CA GLN A 642 -4.04 -5.40 31.82
C GLN A 642 -5.35 -4.63 32.00
N GLU A 643 -6.31 -4.80 31.10
CA GLU A 643 -7.59 -4.09 31.19
C GLU A 643 -8.32 -4.34 32.49
N ASN A 644 -8.37 -5.59 32.98
CA ASN A 644 -9.18 -6.02 34.15
C ASN A 644 -8.36 -6.47 35.34
N TYR A 645 -7.05 -6.68 35.22
CA TYR A 645 -6.14 -7.18 36.23
C TYR A 645 -4.71 -6.67 36.04
N LEU A 646 -3.83 -7.04 36.93
CA LEU A 646 -2.40 -6.74 36.87
C LEU A 646 -1.65 -8.07 36.82
N SER A 647 -0.95 -8.33 35.72
CA SER A 647 0.01 -9.42 35.63
C SER A 647 1.29 -9.02 36.35
N VAL A 648 1.79 -9.89 37.22
CA VAL A 648 3.04 -9.69 37.97
C VAL A 648 4.01 -10.82 37.68
N VAL A 649 5.28 -10.50 37.67
CA VAL A 649 6.36 -11.45 37.43
C VAL A 649 7.29 -11.43 38.64
N LYS A 650 7.61 -12.59 39.16
CA LYS A 650 8.62 -12.77 40.20
C LYS A 650 9.38 -14.07 39.95
N GLU A 651 10.71 -14.01 39.97
CA GLU A 651 11.58 -15.17 39.70
C GLU A 651 11.21 -15.89 38.39
N SER A 652 10.98 -15.07 37.33
CA SER A 652 10.57 -15.54 35.99
C SER A 652 9.23 -16.28 35.92
N LYS A 653 8.42 -16.21 36.98
CA LYS A 653 7.08 -16.82 37.05
C LYS A 653 5.99 -15.75 37.09
N PHE A 654 4.90 -16.02 36.38
CA PHE A 654 3.76 -15.14 36.31
C PHE A 654 2.79 -15.38 37.44
N GLY A 655 2.19 -14.31 37.95
CA GLY A 655 1.08 -14.26 38.87
C GLY A 655 0.08 -13.20 38.47
N VAL A 656 -1.06 -13.10 39.12
CA VAL A 656 -2.13 -12.15 38.85
C VAL A 656 -2.65 -11.53 40.13
N LEU A 657 -2.81 -10.19 40.07
CA LEU A 657 -3.48 -9.41 41.10
C LEU A 657 -4.69 -8.70 40.49
N THR A 658 -5.71 -8.45 41.30
CA THR A 658 -6.77 -7.50 40.93
C THR A 658 -6.18 -6.09 40.79
N LYS A 659 -6.92 -5.16 40.18
CA LYS A 659 -6.52 -3.73 40.13
C LYS A 659 -6.29 -3.11 41.52
N ASN A 660 -6.90 -3.65 42.56
CA ASN A 660 -6.74 -3.23 43.96
C ASN A 660 -5.68 -4.07 44.70
N ALA A 661 -4.78 -4.73 43.99
CA ALA A 661 -3.67 -5.52 44.51
C ALA A 661 -4.08 -6.76 45.33
N THR A 662 -5.33 -7.26 45.25
CA THR A 662 -5.72 -8.54 45.83
C THR A 662 -5.16 -9.70 45.00
N LEU A 663 -4.56 -10.69 45.65
CA LEU A 663 -3.99 -11.85 44.98
C LEU A 663 -5.09 -12.71 44.34
N ILE A 664 -4.97 -12.96 43.04
CA ILE A 664 -5.77 -13.93 42.27
C ILE A 664 -4.96 -15.21 42.06
N LEU A 665 -3.77 -15.09 41.48
CA LEU A 665 -2.84 -16.21 41.29
C LEU A 665 -1.44 -15.84 41.78
N PRO A 666 -0.77 -16.72 42.55
CA PRO A 666 0.60 -16.49 42.95
C PRO A 666 1.56 -16.56 41.76
N CYS A 667 2.77 -15.96 41.88
CA CYS A 667 3.83 -16.09 40.88
C CYS A 667 4.38 -17.52 40.88
N ALA A 668 3.69 -18.43 40.25
CA ALA A 668 4.01 -19.85 40.20
C ALA A 668 3.90 -20.46 38.78
N TYR A 669 3.39 -19.69 37.81
CA TYR A 669 3.02 -20.21 36.50
C TYR A 669 4.01 -19.76 35.42
N ARG A 670 4.20 -20.63 34.40
CA ARG A 670 5.01 -20.33 33.19
C ARG A 670 4.28 -19.42 32.24
N SER A 671 2.96 -19.60 32.13
CA SER A 671 2.10 -18.69 31.35
C SER A 671 0.74 -18.55 32.08
N ILE A 672 0.09 -17.41 31.83
CA ILE A 672 -1.27 -17.15 32.28
C ILE A 672 -2.01 -16.45 31.14
N ASP A 673 -3.13 -17.04 30.72
CA ASP A 673 -3.99 -16.56 29.64
C ASP A 673 -5.38 -16.24 30.18
N LEU A 674 -6.06 -15.23 29.58
CA LEU A 674 -7.43 -14.88 29.89
C LEU A 674 -8.38 -15.48 28.86
N ILE A 675 -9.30 -16.31 29.30
CA ILE A 675 -10.31 -16.98 28.47
C ILE A 675 -11.65 -16.28 28.63
N GLY A 676 -12.26 -15.86 27.50
CA GLY A 676 -13.60 -15.27 27.49
C GLY A 676 -13.79 -14.07 28.43
N ASN A 677 -12.73 -13.31 28.68
CA ASN A 677 -12.68 -12.15 29.58
C ASN A 677 -13.07 -12.44 31.05
N LYS A 678 -13.14 -13.71 31.50
CA LYS A 678 -13.64 -14.11 32.81
C LYS A 678 -12.74 -15.09 33.55
N ILE A 679 -12.07 -15.98 32.85
CA ILE A 679 -11.33 -17.11 33.45
C ILE A 679 -9.84 -16.99 33.11
N LEU A 680 -9.01 -17.03 34.13
CA LEU A 680 -7.55 -17.10 33.97
C LEU A 680 -7.14 -18.58 33.90
N ARG A 681 -6.38 -18.91 32.85
CA ARG A 681 -5.72 -20.20 32.67
C ARG A 681 -4.26 -20.06 33.07
N GLY A 682 -3.86 -20.65 34.16
CA GLY A 682 -2.46 -20.72 34.60
C GLY A 682 -1.86 -22.08 34.28
N VAL A 683 -0.69 -22.10 33.62
CA VAL A 683 0.01 -23.32 33.24
C VAL A 683 1.43 -23.31 33.81
N ASN A 684 1.84 -24.40 34.44
CA ASN A 684 3.24 -24.71 34.71
C ASN A 684 3.58 -26.13 34.21
N GLU A 685 4.79 -26.60 34.42
CA GLU A 685 5.26 -27.88 33.87
C GLU A 685 4.32 -29.08 34.21
N ASN A 686 3.75 -29.09 35.41
CA ASN A 686 3.00 -30.21 35.96
C ASN A 686 1.58 -29.83 36.38
N ARG A 687 1.11 -28.61 36.09
CA ARG A 687 -0.19 -28.17 36.63
C ARG A 687 -0.90 -27.22 35.68
N LEU A 688 -2.18 -27.48 35.49
CA LEU A 688 -3.15 -26.60 34.85
C LEU A 688 -4.13 -26.10 35.93
N ILE A 689 -4.36 -24.78 35.96
CA ILE A 689 -5.37 -24.19 36.82
C ILE A 689 -6.30 -23.27 36.02
N TYR A 690 -7.59 -23.34 36.36
CA TYR A 690 -8.56 -22.33 35.94
C TYR A 690 -9.06 -21.59 37.17
N VAL A 691 -9.02 -20.26 37.12
CA VAL A 691 -9.44 -19.38 38.23
C VAL A 691 -10.24 -18.22 37.66
N ASP A 692 -11.36 -17.84 38.25
CA ASP A 692 -12.08 -16.64 37.84
C ASP A 692 -11.37 -15.35 38.33
N LEU A 693 -11.79 -14.19 37.80
CA LEU A 693 -11.21 -12.91 38.20
C LEU A 693 -11.47 -12.49 39.65
N SER A 694 -12.32 -13.23 40.40
CA SER A 694 -12.50 -13.05 41.84
C SER A 694 -11.51 -13.87 42.67
N GLY A 695 -10.77 -14.78 42.06
CA GLY A 695 -9.85 -15.70 42.70
C GLY A 695 -10.47 -17.05 43.09
N LYS A 696 -11.72 -17.35 42.67
CA LYS A 696 -12.34 -18.64 42.88
C LYS A 696 -11.72 -19.67 41.95
N ILE A 697 -11.18 -20.74 42.50
CA ILE A 697 -10.63 -21.86 41.73
C ILE A 697 -11.78 -22.63 41.09
N VAL A 698 -11.74 -22.79 39.79
CA VAL A 698 -12.68 -23.57 38.97
C VAL A 698 -12.16 -24.98 38.78
N TYR A 699 -10.88 -25.13 38.51
CA TYR A 699 -10.25 -26.43 38.28
C TYR A 699 -8.76 -26.40 38.62
N VAL A 700 -8.28 -27.52 39.15
CA VAL A 700 -6.84 -27.80 39.29
C VAL A 700 -6.62 -29.21 38.76
N GLY A 701 -5.79 -29.34 37.74
CA GLY A 701 -5.33 -30.63 37.21
C GLY A 701 -3.81 -30.71 37.28
N ASP A 702 -3.34 -31.88 37.67
CA ASP A 702 -1.91 -32.19 37.49
C ASP A 702 -1.75 -32.73 36.07
N ARG A 703 -0.74 -32.23 35.33
CA ARG A 703 -0.28 -32.79 34.06
C ARG A 703 0.70 -33.91 34.42
N GLU A 704 0.34 -35.14 34.09
CA GLU A 704 1.26 -36.27 34.23
C GLU A 704 2.34 -36.30 33.14
#